data_e404b22f196ab4150ca1cc3b8b5ada1a
#
_entry.id   e404b22f196ab4150ca1cc3b8b5ada1a
#
_cell.length_a   1.000
_cell.length_b   1.000
_cell.length_c   1.000
_cell.angle_alpha   90.00
_cell.angle_beta   90.00
_cell.angle_gamma   90.00
#
_symmetry.space_group_name_H-M   'P 1'
#
loop_
_entity.id
_entity.type
_entity.pdbx_description
1 polymer ?
#
loop_
_entity_poly.entity_id
_entity_poly.type
_entity_poly.pdbx_seq_one_letter_code
_entity_poly.pdbx_strand_id
1 'polypeptide(L)'
;MAAVVASLSAQTSPPTPPATPAAATAVVELSPFTVNTSRDVGYQAENTLAGSRLNTSLRDTASSVSVFTREFLDDLAITDVRELVQYSMNAEISSNENQAGSGQNPVVNAQSLTPLVLIRGAAASVGMDYFTSITPSDAYRVGRYEDNRGPNSILFGLGAPGGLINESSKIASTARDSAMVRTSAGSFDRHRLELDANWVLRKDRLAMSVAGLQQENGGWRAFDYQDKKRIFSSITVRPVRSLTVTAMGEIGRDITAVIRNTVETDQALAWLDNRNAKGVSAVTFDPNNAVPTTAMSALGVTAREVAATGNNHKAIFIENDGTIFDARGSLLSGTYNNSAVRAPDGTPGVTSGALKVYDPRIYPGNVNAAGPGMFRQQTLRNYTITADWQATRNLAFNFGRNYQYSRARVTLMTGADPTLRGDPNRTLGVGGPANPYAGRLYFDGEWRRDDHVGEVAETRLAASYALDTQSKWFGRHRFAALVSQTEQFDARANSWLAFAGRPYNATPANANNRITVRNYITEGSWATYRVGDWRSLPSTVNFDGRAYTLAWANEVGGPNNSGGEQKSTTALGAVQSHFLADRLVTTFGYRQDKVDVIELGFYNDPVIGDVVDRDRSKSKTTSTTGFTGTAGAVLHVFKWMSLVANRSSNQGVPSFVRTTFPKGQLAPASKGIGSDYGVSFDVLGGRLNAKFVYFSSTEQGRITTNGLAGAPARNTRVMDAFAGVLTGNGLPFSTSQWQPIYSAYNPPVTAASSDSQSKGYEARLTANLTRNWRLVANYSYTDFIRKNVGAEVAQWYGLK
;
A
#
# COMPACT_ATOMS: atom_id res chain seq x y z
N MET A 1 14.04 27.60 -32.81
CA MET A 1 13.44 28.48 -31.78
C MET A 1 14.53 28.95 -30.84
N ALA A 2 14.74 30.27 -30.79
CA ALA A 2 15.86 30.88 -30.08
C ALA A 2 15.64 30.84 -28.57
N ALA A 3 16.60 30.30 -27.83
CA ALA A 3 16.62 30.32 -26.38
C ALA A 3 17.06 31.72 -25.90
N VAL A 4 16.22 32.39 -25.16
CA VAL A 4 16.57 33.62 -24.43
C VAL A 4 17.17 33.15 -23.08
N VAL A 5 18.47 33.33 -22.95
CA VAL A 5 19.18 33.16 -21.67
C VAL A 5 19.07 34.50 -20.90
N ALA A 6 18.26 34.55 -19.88
CA ALA A 6 18.23 35.65 -18.94
C ALA A 6 19.25 35.38 -17.83
N SER A 7 20.35 36.11 -17.82
CA SER A 7 21.33 36.13 -16.74
C SER A 7 20.79 36.91 -15.53
N LEU A 8 20.48 36.21 -14.45
CA LEU A 8 20.22 36.79 -13.14
C LEU A 8 21.53 37.02 -12.40
N SER A 9 21.91 38.27 -12.27
CA SER A 9 23.04 38.69 -11.44
C SER A 9 22.67 38.62 -9.97
N ALA A 10 23.33 37.73 -9.23
CA ALA A 10 23.20 37.66 -7.79
C ALA A 10 23.94 38.86 -7.16
N GLN A 11 23.20 39.73 -6.48
CA GLN A 11 23.80 40.74 -5.63
C GLN A 11 24.27 40.13 -4.32
N THR A 12 25.58 40.14 -4.08
CA THR A 12 26.18 39.77 -2.80
C THR A 12 26.03 40.94 -1.82
N SER A 13 25.28 40.74 -0.77
CA SER A 13 25.22 41.69 0.35
C SER A 13 26.53 41.66 1.16
N PRO A 14 27.03 42.81 1.64
CA PRO A 14 28.27 42.85 2.45
C PRO A 14 28.07 42.21 3.82
N PRO A 15 29.14 41.69 4.44
CA PRO A 15 29.06 40.98 5.72
C PRO A 15 28.69 41.94 6.86
N THR A 16 27.66 41.57 7.60
CA THR A 16 27.23 42.29 8.83
C THR A 16 28.27 42.05 9.93
N PRO A 17 28.66 43.08 10.69
CA PRO A 17 29.61 42.94 11.81
C PRO A 17 29.01 42.03 12.92
N PRO A 18 29.84 41.41 13.77
CA PRO A 18 29.36 40.50 14.82
C PRO A 18 28.56 41.27 15.86
N ALA A 19 27.32 40.86 16.06
CA ALA A 19 26.44 41.42 17.07
C ALA A 19 26.94 41.08 18.48
N THR A 20 27.03 42.05 19.33
CA THR A 20 27.23 41.98 20.77
C THR A 20 26.21 41.02 21.39
N PRO A 21 26.58 40.16 22.37
CA PRO A 21 25.64 39.23 22.96
C PRO A 21 24.50 40.00 23.67
N ALA A 22 23.32 39.94 23.09
CA ALA A 22 22.12 40.49 23.71
C ALA A 22 21.78 39.64 24.95
N ALA A 23 21.38 40.33 25.99
CA ALA A 23 20.93 39.75 27.26
C ALA A 23 20.00 38.60 27.06
N ALA A 24 20.16 37.57 27.91
CA ALA A 24 19.40 36.32 27.91
C ALA A 24 17.89 36.59 27.73
N THR A 25 17.43 36.46 26.50
CA THR A 25 16.01 36.39 26.20
C THR A 25 15.47 35.15 26.89
N ALA A 26 14.44 35.31 27.69
CA ALA A 26 13.73 34.24 28.35
C ALA A 26 13.52 33.05 27.36
N VAL A 27 14.05 31.92 27.67
CA VAL A 27 13.88 30.67 26.89
C VAL A 27 12.38 30.45 26.77
N VAL A 28 11.84 30.67 25.60
CA VAL A 28 10.47 30.26 25.28
C VAL A 28 10.46 28.75 25.35
N GLU A 29 9.96 28.23 26.46
CA GLU A 29 9.83 26.79 26.65
C GLU A 29 8.83 26.28 25.61
N LEU A 30 9.33 25.57 24.61
CA LEU A 30 8.52 25.03 23.53
C LEU A 30 7.62 23.92 24.08
N SER A 31 6.38 23.84 23.55
CA SER A 31 5.44 22.77 23.87
C SER A 31 6.15 21.39 23.83
N PRO A 32 5.98 20.56 24.88
CA PRO A 32 6.57 19.21 24.89
C PRO A 32 5.98 18.29 23.84
N PHE A 33 4.91 18.67 23.15
CA PHE A 33 4.20 17.85 22.17
C PHE A 33 4.47 18.28 20.72
N THR A 34 5.26 19.33 20.52
CA THR A 34 5.55 19.87 19.17
C THR A 34 7.04 19.78 18.88
N VAL A 35 7.39 19.30 17.71
CA VAL A 35 8.77 19.35 17.24
C VAL A 35 9.02 20.68 16.54
N ASN A 36 10.11 21.32 16.89
CA ASN A 36 10.53 22.54 16.22
C ASN A 36 11.61 22.27 15.19
N THR A 37 11.22 22.25 13.91
CA THR A 37 12.14 22.03 12.78
C THR A 37 13.11 23.21 12.58
N SER A 38 12.89 24.39 13.21
CA SER A 38 13.80 25.52 13.11
C SER A 38 15.14 25.31 13.82
N ARG A 39 15.26 24.26 14.62
CA ARG A 39 16.51 23.84 15.28
C ARG A 39 17.30 22.79 14.52
N ASP A 40 16.71 22.21 13.46
CA ASP A 40 17.38 21.25 12.61
C ASP A 40 18.50 21.97 11.84
N VAL A 41 19.71 21.37 11.80
CA VAL A 41 20.88 21.95 11.14
C VAL A 41 21.41 20.99 10.09
N GLY A 42 21.36 21.40 8.85
CA GLY A 42 21.79 20.53 7.76
C GLY A 42 21.00 19.22 7.74
N TYR A 43 21.68 18.09 7.78
CA TYR A 43 21.06 16.76 7.77
C TYR A 43 20.80 16.19 9.17
N GLN A 44 21.07 16.98 10.21
CA GLN A 44 20.89 16.55 11.59
C GLN A 44 19.71 17.26 12.23
N ALA A 45 18.78 16.47 12.77
CA ALA A 45 17.72 16.94 13.65
C ALA A 45 18.18 16.89 15.12
N GLU A 46 17.75 17.84 15.92
CA GLU A 46 18.07 17.89 17.34
C GLU A 46 17.11 17.03 18.15
N ASN A 47 15.83 17.01 17.80
CA ASN A 47 14.75 16.46 18.60
C ASN A 47 13.83 15.52 17.80
N THR A 48 13.11 14.66 18.54
CA THR A 48 12.05 13.79 18.03
C THR A 48 10.94 13.61 19.06
N LEU A 49 9.72 13.32 18.62
CA LEU A 49 8.64 12.79 19.47
C LEU A 49 8.61 11.25 19.47
N ALA A 50 9.39 10.62 18.60
CA ALA A 50 9.34 9.17 18.36
C ALA A 50 9.83 8.34 19.57
N GLY A 51 10.50 8.93 20.55
CA GLY A 51 10.99 8.24 21.73
C GLY A 51 9.96 8.04 22.84
N SER A 52 9.10 9.04 23.05
CA SER A 52 8.22 9.07 24.24
C SER A 52 6.92 9.86 24.05
N ARG A 53 6.60 10.28 22.85
CA ARG A 53 5.57 11.30 22.55
C ARG A 53 5.85 12.67 23.16
N LEU A 54 6.99 12.83 23.76
CA LEU A 54 7.50 14.12 24.27
C LEU A 54 8.67 14.56 23.41
N ASN A 55 8.78 15.86 23.20
CA ASN A 55 9.92 16.46 22.51
C ASN A 55 11.21 16.15 23.29
N THR A 56 11.96 15.19 22.76
CA THR A 56 13.16 14.63 23.39
C THR A 56 14.34 14.78 22.44
N SER A 57 15.52 15.07 23.00
CA SER A 57 16.75 15.04 22.21
C SER A 57 16.98 13.65 21.59
N LEU A 58 17.38 13.61 20.31
CA LEU A 58 17.77 12.35 19.67
C LEU A 58 18.89 11.63 20.42
N ARG A 59 19.77 12.38 21.09
CA ARG A 59 20.84 11.86 21.94
C ARG A 59 20.29 11.06 23.14
N ASP A 60 19.14 11.47 23.67
CA ASP A 60 18.50 10.88 24.85
C ASP A 60 17.44 9.85 24.47
N THR A 61 17.37 9.48 23.17
CA THR A 61 16.38 8.53 22.65
C THR A 61 16.97 7.14 22.50
N ALA A 62 16.46 6.18 23.28
CA ALA A 62 16.93 4.79 23.29
C ALA A 62 16.49 4.00 22.04
N SER A 63 15.32 4.33 21.45
CA SER A 63 14.80 3.66 20.27
C SER A 63 15.60 3.97 19.01
N SER A 64 15.50 3.07 18.00
CA SER A 64 16.14 3.24 16.70
C SER A 64 15.33 4.18 15.81
N VAL A 65 15.67 5.46 15.85
CA VAL A 65 15.02 6.53 15.08
C VAL A 65 16.02 7.18 14.13
N SER A 66 15.57 7.45 12.89
CA SER A 66 16.27 8.39 11.99
C SER A 66 15.33 9.55 11.64
N VAL A 67 15.88 10.73 11.54
CA VAL A 67 15.16 11.92 11.09
C VAL A 67 15.76 12.39 9.78
N PHE A 68 14.91 12.72 8.83
CA PHE A 68 15.25 13.26 7.53
C PHE A 68 14.73 14.70 7.49
N THR A 69 15.65 15.64 7.59
CA THR A 69 15.35 17.08 7.66
C THR A 69 14.85 17.61 6.32
N ARG A 70 14.21 18.78 6.32
CA ARG A 70 13.79 19.44 5.08
C ARG A 70 14.97 19.66 4.13
N GLU A 71 16.13 20.05 4.65
CA GLU A 71 17.32 20.29 3.86
C GLU A 71 17.84 19.01 3.19
N PHE A 72 17.78 17.87 3.90
CA PHE A 72 18.10 16.55 3.31
C PHE A 72 17.15 16.21 2.15
N LEU A 73 15.84 16.45 2.32
CA LEU A 73 14.86 16.16 1.28
C LEU A 73 15.07 17.04 0.04
N ASP A 74 15.40 18.32 0.26
CA ASP A 74 15.62 19.29 -0.82
C ASP A 74 16.90 19.01 -1.61
N ASP A 75 17.99 18.71 -0.92
CA ASP A 75 19.30 18.44 -1.55
C ASP A 75 19.29 17.17 -2.38
N LEU A 76 18.51 16.15 -1.98
CA LEU A 76 18.40 14.88 -2.69
C LEU A 76 17.16 14.78 -3.59
N ALA A 77 16.40 15.87 -3.71
CA ALA A 77 15.15 15.94 -4.49
C ALA A 77 14.13 14.84 -4.14
N ILE A 78 14.08 14.43 -2.87
CA ILE A 78 13.14 13.43 -2.38
C ILE A 78 11.73 14.02 -2.34
N THR A 79 10.80 13.42 -3.06
CA THR A 79 9.44 13.92 -3.22
C THR A 79 8.38 13.08 -2.52
N ASP A 80 8.65 11.81 -2.21
CA ASP A 80 7.70 10.95 -1.51
C ASP A 80 8.39 9.88 -0.64
N VAL A 81 7.59 9.09 0.09
CA VAL A 81 8.08 8.01 0.97
C VAL A 81 8.82 6.92 0.19
N ARG A 82 8.50 6.69 -1.09
CA ARG A 82 9.15 5.64 -1.88
C ARG A 82 10.62 5.99 -2.16
N GLU A 83 10.87 7.26 -2.46
CA GLU A 83 12.24 7.78 -2.63
C GLU A 83 12.95 7.85 -1.29
N LEU A 84 12.26 8.25 -0.21
CA LEU A 84 12.82 8.32 1.15
C LEU A 84 13.33 6.98 1.65
N VAL A 85 12.58 5.92 1.41
CA VAL A 85 12.88 4.56 1.92
C VAL A 85 14.25 4.06 1.42
N GLN A 86 14.73 4.53 0.26
CA GLN A 86 16.08 4.20 -0.25
C GLN A 86 17.20 4.69 0.68
N TYR A 87 16.90 5.67 1.52
CA TYR A 87 17.85 6.24 2.50
C TYR A 87 17.54 5.80 3.93
N SER A 88 16.47 5.06 4.15
CA SER A 88 16.11 4.50 5.46
C SER A 88 16.76 3.12 5.63
N MET A 89 17.29 2.85 6.82
CA MET A 89 17.98 1.57 7.10
C MET A 89 16.97 0.43 7.24
N ASN A 90 17.29 -0.71 6.63
CA ASN A 90 16.44 -1.92 6.67
C ASN A 90 14.98 -1.67 6.24
N ALA A 91 14.76 -0.65 5.42
CA ALA A 91 13.44 -0.29 4.92
C ALA A 91 13.35 -0.53 3.41
N GLU A 92 12.21 -1.01 2.97
CA GLU A 92 11.91 -1.22 1.56
C GLU A 92 10.43 -0.98 1.28
N ILE A 93 10.13 -0.57 0.06
CA ILE A 93 8.76 -0.62 -0.45
C ILE A 93 8.54 -2.01 -1.01
N SER A 94 7.48 -2.67 -0.57
CA SER A 94 7.04 -3.91 -1.19
C SER A 94 6.60 -3.59 -2.62
N SER A 95 7.52 -3.73 -3.56
CA SER A 95 7.27 -3.52 -4.99
C SER A 95 6.76 -4.80 -5.64
N ASN A 96 6.03 -4.64 -6.72
CA ASN A 96 5.57 -5.77 -7.53
C ASN A 96 6.74 -6.57 -8.13
N GLU A 97 7.88 -5.91 -8.34
CA GLU A 97 9.08 -6.52 -8.92
C GLU A 97 9.75 -7.50 -7.96
N ASN A 98 9.74 -7.21 -6.65
CA ASN A 98 10.30 -8.09 -5.63
C ASN A 98 9.44 -9.34 -5.36
N GLN A 99 8.21 -9.38 -5.86
CA GLN A 99 7.25 -10.47 -5.64
C GLN A 99 7.05 -11.37 -6.86
N ALA A 100 7.81 -11.18 -7.92
CA ALA A 100 7.70 -11.95 -9.17
C ALA A 100 7.82 -13.48 -9.00
N GLY A 101 8.39 -13.95 -7.88
CA GLY A 101 8.48 -15.38 -7.56
C GLY A 101 7.41 -15.92 -6.60
N SER A 102 6.56 -15.06 -6.01
CA SER A 102 5.63 -15.45 -4.95
C SER A 102 4.18 -15.68 -5.43
N GLY A 103 3.89 -15.52 -6.71
CA GLY A 103 2.52 -15.59 -7.24
C GLY A 103 1.60 -14.47 -6.71
N GLN A 104 2.15 -13.47 -6.05
CA GLN A 104 1.37 -12.32 -5.57
C GLN A 104 1.13 -11.35 -6.72
N ASN A 105 -0.14 -11.12 -6.97
CA ASN A 105 -0.61 -10.22 -8.00
C ASN A 105 -0.17 -8.77 -7.68
N PRO A 106 0.51 -8.06 -8.62
CA PRO A 106 0.85 -6.64 -8.51
C PRO A 106 -0.33 -5.73 -8.16
N VAL A 107 -1.52 -6.22 -8.40
CA VAL A 107 -2.80 -5.59 -8.09
C VAL A 107 -2.95 -5.27 -6.59
N VAL A 108 -2.46 -6.11 -5.69
CA VAL A 108 -2.66 -5.92 -4.23
C VAL A 108 -2.03 -4.62 -3.73
N ASN A 109 -0.84 -4.27 -4.23
CA ASN A 109 -0.19 -3.02 -3.83
C ASN A 109 -0.85 -1.79 -4.46
N ALA A 110 -1.37 -1.93 -5.68
CA ALA A 110 -2.10 -0.85 -6.33
C ALA A 110 -3.45 -0.56 -5.65
N GLN A 111 -4.05 -1.55 -4.99
CA GLN A 111 -5.30 -1.41 -4.23
C GLN A 111 -5.12 -0.74 -2.86
N SER A 112 -3.92 -0.70 -2.31
CA SER A 112 -3.67 -0.11 -0.99
C SER A 112 -3.78 1.42 -1.04
N LEU A 113 -4.32 2.05 0.02
CA LEU A 113 -4.45 3.50 0.11
C LEU A 113 -3.09 4.20 0.30
N THR A 114 -2.16 3.53 0.98
CA THR A 114 -0.77 3.97 1.19
C THR A 114 0.20 2.92 0.68
N PRO A 115 1.46 3.29 0.37
CA PRO A 115 2.49 2.32 0.04
C PRO A 115 2.69 1.30 1.17
N LEU A 116 2.87 0.03 0.83
CA LEU A 116 3.26 -0.98 1.79
C LEU A 116 4.76 -0.88 2.06
N VAL A 117 5.10 -0.33 3.20
CA VAL A 117 6.48 -0.23 3.67
C VAL A 117 6.82 -1.44 4.53
N LEU A 118 7.97 -2.03 4.30
CA LEU A 118 8.58 -3.04 5.17
C LEU A 118 9.79 -2.43 5.86
N ILE A 119 9.92 -2.64 7.16
CA ILE A 119 11.11 -2.28 7.93
C ILE A 119 11.57 -3.51 8.69
N ARG A 120 12.87 -3.86 8.57
CA ARG A 120 13.43 -5.09 9.15
C ARG A 120 12.67 -6.36 8.71
N GLY A 121 12.13 -6.37 7.47
CA GLY A 121 11.35 -7.48 6.90
C GLY A 121 9.89 -7.58 7.38
N ALA A 122 9.45 -6.75 8.32
CA ALA A 122 8.08 -6.70 8.82
C ALA A 122 7.33 -5.47 8.30
N ALA A 123 5.99 -5.56 8.19
CA ALA A 123 5.18 -4.43 7.78
C ALA A 123 5.36 -3.24 8.72
N ALA A 124 5.42 -2.03 8.17
CA ALA A 124 5.50 -0.78 8.91
C ALA A 124 4.26 0.09 8.67
N SER A 125 3.91 0.92 9.64
CA SER A 125 2.83 1.89 9.53
C SER A 125 3.32 3.19 8.90
N VAL A 126 2.39 3.96 8.34
CA VAL A 126 2.63 5.34 7.90
C VAL A 126 1.81 6.27 8.79
N GLY A 127 2.43 7.31 9.30
CA GLY A 127 1.80 8.31 10.14
C GLY A 127 1.95 9.72 9.58
N MET A 128 1.02 10.58 9.91
CA MET A 128 1.03 12.00 9.59
C MET A 128 0.74 12.79 10.86
N ASP A 129 1.69 13.64 11.26
CA ASP A 129 1.61 14.39 12.53
C ASP A 129 1.29 13.47 13.72
N TYR A 130 1.84 12.23 13.67
CA TYR A 130 1.59 11.15 14.63
C TYR A 130 0.13 10.67 14.71
N PHE A 131 -0.71 10.98 13.75
CA PHE A 131 -1.97 10.30 13.48
C PHE A 131 -1.77 9.17 12.49
N THR A 132 -2.60 8.14 12.54
CA THR A 132 -2.61 7.09 11.51
C THR A 132 -2.91 7.69 10.15
N SER A 133 -2.11 7.38 9.13
CA SER A 133 -2.31 7.92 7.78
C SER A 133 -2.88 6.88 6.82
N ILE A 134 -3.92 7.28 6.09
CA ILE A 134 -4.50 6.56 4.95
C ILE A 134 -4.35 7.33 3.64
N THR A 135 -3.62 8.44 3.66
CA THR A 135 -3.37 9.28 2.47
C THR A 135 -1.91 9.16 2.06
N PRO A 136 -1.61 9.13 0.74
CA PRO A 136 -0.23 9.06 0.28
C PRO A 136 0.51 10.36 0.59
N SER A 137 1.73 10.21 1.09
CA SER A 137 2.62 11.32 1.43
C SER A 137 3.20 11.98 0.19
N ASP A 138 3.48 13.29 0.29
CA ASP A 138 4.31 14.02 -0.67
C ASP A 138 5.05 15.17 0.02
N ALA A 139 6.34 15.31 -0.29
CA ALA A 139 7.26 16.21 0.42
C ALA A 139 6.95 17.71 0.25
N TYR A 140 6.09 18.13 -0.69
CA TYR A 140 5.75 19.54 -0.89
C TYR A 140 5.16 20.19 0.37
N ARG A 141 4.43 19.40 1.19
CA ARG A 141 3.81 19.85 2.45
C ARG A 141 4.53 19.39 3.71
N VAL A 142 5.59 18.59 3.58
CA VAL A 142 6.29 17.96 4.72
C VAL A 142 7.47 18.79 5.17
N GLY A 143 7.57 19.03 6.45
CA GLY A 143 8.71 19.67 7.09
C GLY A 143 9.86 18.71 7.33
N ARG A 144 9.55 17.46 7.73
CA ARG A 144 10.52 16.38 7.92
C ARG A 144 9.84 15.02 7.97
N TYR A 145 10.61 13.97 7.71
CA TYR A 145 10.21 12.58 7.97
C TYR A 145 10.99 11.99 9.13
N GLU A 146 10.36 11.06 9.82
CA GLU A 146 10.99 10.27 10.87
C GLU A 146 10.72 8.79 10.62
N ASP A 147 11.74 7.94 10.59
CA ASP A 147 11.57 6.50 10.66
C ASP A 147 11.83 6.01 12.09
N ASN A 148 10.94 5.21 12.60
CA ASN A 148 11.10 4.52 13.87
C ASN A 148 11.06 3.02 13.57
N ARG A 149 12.16 2.32 13.81
CA ARG A 149 12.35 0.93 13.41
C ARG A 149 12.11 -0.03 14.55
N GLY A 150 11.34 -1.10 14.24
CA GLY A 150 10.91 -2.10 15.20
C GLY A 150 9.67 -1.70 16.00
N PRO A 151 9.18 -2.58 16.87
CA PRO A 151 8.01 -2.32 17.69
C PRO A 151 8.17 -1.06 18.56
N ASN A 152 7.21 -0.17 18.51
CA ASN A 152 7.16 0.99 19.41
C ASN A 152 5.72 1.33 19.79
N SER A 153 5.30 0.77 20.91
CA SER A 153 3.94 0.89 21.39
C SER A 153 3.57 2.29 21.89
N ILE A 154 4.53 3.08 22.34
CA ILE A 154 4.23 4.43 22.88
C ILE A 154 3.65 5.32 21.79
N LEU A 155 4.13 5.20 20.57
CA LEU A 155 3.67 6.08 19.51
C LEU A 155 2.30 5.66 18.96
N PHE A 156 2.13 4.39 18.63
CA PHE A 156 0.98 3.94 17.86
C PHE A 156 0.30 2.66 18.36
N GLY A 157 0.73 2.08 19.47
CA GLY A 157 0.17 0.91 20.15
C GLY A 157 -0.35 -0.23 19.30
N LEU A 158 -1.40 0.07 18.57
CA LEU A 158 -1.94 -0.75 17.50
C LEU A 158 -1.22 -0.38 16.22
N GLY A 159 -0.20 -1.12 15.86
CA GLY A 159 0.61 -0.82 14.70
C GLY A 159 1.37 -2.02 14.18
N ALA A 160 1.92 -1.85 13.01
CA ALA A 160 2.71 -2.87 12.36
C ALA A 160 4.05 -3.09 13.11
N PRO A 161 4.51 -4.35 13.24
CA PRO A 161 5.70 -4.69 14.04
C PRO A 161 7.02 -4.20 13.45
N GLY A 162 7.05 -3.84 12.16
CA GLY A 162 8.23 -3.25 11.53
C GLY A 162 8.55 -1.85 12.04
N GLY A 163 7.56 -1.12 12.53
CA GLY A 163 7.72 0.24 13.01
C GLY A 163 6.83 1.25 12.29
N LEU A 164 7.35 2.47 12.14
CA LEU A 164 6.58 3.60 11.61
C LEU A 164 7.46 4.53 10.81
N ILE A 165 6.95 5.02 9.69
CA ILE A 165 7.42 6.25 9.04
C ILE A 165 6.39 7.34 9.31
N ASN A 166 6.79 8.38 10.04
CA ASN A 166 5.96 9.54 10.34
C ASN A 166 6.40 10.76 9.53
N GLU A 167 5.45 11.48 8.98
CA GLU A 167 5.67 12.79 8.37
C GLU A 167 5.16 13.89 9.30
N SER A 168 5.92 14.96 9.44
CA SER A 168 5.51 16.16 10.13
C SER A 168 5.18 17.25 9.11
N SER A 169 3.95 17.73 9.13
CA SER A 169 3.45 18.73 8.20
C SER A 169 4.11 20.11 8.43
N LYS A 170 4.25 20.88 7.37
CA LYS A 170 4.61 22.30 7.49
C LYS A 170 3.50 23.05 8.21
N ILE A 171 3.87 23.92 9.12
CA ILE A 171 2.93 24.80 9.83
C ILE A 171 3.22 26.26 9.49
N ALA A 172 2.18 27.10 9.48
CA ALA A 172 2.34 28.51 9.22
C ALA A 172 3.20 29.17 10.30
N SER A 173 4.28 29.84 9.86
CA SER A 173 5.22 30.55 10.73
C SER A 173 4.70 31.95 11.07
N THR A 174 4.58 32.27 12.36
CA THR A 174 4.21 33.61 12.81
C THR A 174 5.37 34.58 12.87
N ALA A 175 6.58 34.15 12.49
CA ALA A 175 7.81 34.96 12.61
C ALA A 175 8.11 35.81 11.39
N ARG A 176 7.94 35.25 10.18
CA ARG A 176 8.30 35.96 8.92
C ARG A 176 7.46 35.47 7.75
N ASP A 177 7.26 36.34 6.78
CA ASP A 177 6.74 36.02 5.46
C ASP A 177 7.78 35.24 4.66
N SER A 178 7.31 34.37 3.80
CA SER A 178 8.16 33.66 2.85
C SER A 178 7.34 33.20 1.63
N ALA A 179 8.00 33.16 0.49
CA ALA A 179 7.42 32.59 -0.72
C ALA A 179 8.52 31.80 -1.46
N MET A 180 8.14 30.66 -2.00
CA MET A 180 9.02 29.79 -2.77
C MET A 180 8.27 29.25 -3.98
N VAL A 181 8.91 29.33 -5.13
CA VAL A 181 8.51 28.59 -6.33
C VAL A 181 9.65 27.65 -6.66
N ARG A 182 9.33 26.37 -6.79
CA ARG A 182 10.29 25.36 -7.19
C ARG A 182 9.78 24.68 -8.44
N THR A 183 10.64 24.60 -9.45
CA THR A 183 10.40 23.82 -10.67
C THR A 183 11.46 22.75 -10.76
N SER A 184 11.06 21.56 -11.18
CA SER A 184 11.96 20.45 -11.43
C SER A 184 11.63 19.81 -12.77
N ALA A 185 12.65 19.54 -13.56
CA ALA A 185 12.54 18.80 -14.82
C ALA A 185 13.51 17.61 -14.74
N GLY A 186 13.14 16.49 -15.36
CA GLY A 186 13.95 15.29 -15.31
C GLY A 186 13.71 14.38 -16.52
N SER A 187 14.35 13.23 -16.50
CA SER A 187 14.16 12.19 -17.52
C SER A 187 12.70 11.74 -17.58
N PHE A 188 12.30 11.21 -18.75
CA PHE A 188 10.95 10.67 -18.99
C PHE A 188 9.84 11.70 -18.77
N ASP A 189 10.03 12.91 -19.33
CA ASP A 189 9.06 14.00 -19.30
C ASP A 189 8.60 14.37 -17.87
N ARG A 190 9.51 14.26 -16.91
CA ARG A 190 9.22 14.69 -15.54
C ARG A 190 9.18 16.20 -15.45
N HIS A 191 8.03 16.72 -15.07
CA HIS A 191 7.81 18.14 -14.77
C HIS A 191 7.11 18.26 -13.42
N ARG A 192 7.69 19.04 -12.51
CA ARG A 192 7.11 19.27 -11.19
C ARG A 192 7.20 20.75 -10.82
N LEU A 193 6.07 21.31 -10.44
CA LEU A 193 5.92 22.67 -9.93
C LEU A 193 5.42 22.61 -8.50
N GLU A 194 6.15 23.27 -7.60
CA GLU A 194 5.76 23.48 -6.22
C GLU A 194 5.68 25.00 -5.93
N LEU A 195 4.63 25.38 -5.24
CA LEU A 195 4.43 26.72 -4.70
C LEU A 195 4.31 26.60 -3.19
N ASP A 196 4.96 27.47 -2.44
CA ASP A 196 4.88 27.53 -0.99
C ASP A 196 4.94 28.98 -0.55
N ALA A 197 3.91 29.44 0.14
CA ALA A 197 3.83 30.82 0.61
C ALA A 197 3.33 30.85 2.05
N ASN A 198 3.94 31.71 2.86
CA ASN A 198 3.58 31.95 4.25
C ASN A 198 3.40 33.44 4.47
N TRP A 199 2.28 33.84 5.02
CA TRP A 199 1.94 35.22 5.35
C TRP A 199 1.75 35.39 6.85
N VAL A 200 2.43 36.34 7.44
CA VAL A 200 2.26 36.76 8.83
C VAL A 200 1.20 37.84 8.88
N LEU A 201 -0.03 37.46 9.19
CA LEU A 201 -1.16 38.43 9.32
C LEU A 201 -1.04 39.27 10.57
N ARG A 202 -0.49 38.71 11.65
CA ARG A 202 -0.15 39.42 12.89
C ARG A 202 1.09 38.74 13.52
N LYS A 203 2.17 39.49 13.61
CA LYS A 203 3.45 39.00 14.14
C LYS A 203 3.28 38.30 15.49
N ASP A 204 3.90 37.13 15.60
CA ASP A 204 3.88 36.20 16.75
C ASP A 204 2.47 35.70 17.17
N ARG A 205 1.40 36.03 16.42
CA ARG A 205 0.02 35.69 16.79
C ARG A 205 -0.76 34.95 15.72
N LEU A 206 -0.67 35.40 14.46
CA LEU A 206 -1.50 34.85 13.39
C LEU A 206 -0.71 34.74 12.10
N ALA A 207 -0.67 33.57 11.53
CA ALA A 207 -0.09 33.35 10.21
C ALA A 207 -0.92 32.31 9.43
N MET A 208 -0.79 32.38 8.12
CA MET A 208 -1.39 31.45 7.17
C MET A 208 -0.33 31.03 6.17
N SER A 209 -0.33 29.74 5.79
CA SER A 209 0.48 29.24 4.69
C SER A 209 -0.36 28.45 3.70
N VAL A 210 0.08 28.48 2.44
CA VAL A 210 -0.50 27.70 1.35
C VAL A 210 0.63 27.06 0.55
N ALA A 211 0.53 25.78 0.27
CA ALA A 211 1.43 25.08 -0.63
C ALA A 211 0.62 24.38 -1.73
N GLY A 212 1.11 24.44 -2.96
CA GLY A 212 0.51 23.82 -4.14
C GLY A 212 1.49 22.90 -4.84
N LEU A 213 0.97 21.83 -5.43
CA LEU A 213 1.73 20.85 -6.21
C LEU A 213 1.03 20.54 -7.53
N GLN A 214 1.77 20.66 -8.62
CA GLN A 214 1.44 20.01 -9.91
C GLN A 214 2.65 19.21 -10.36
N GLN A 215 2.43 17.95 -10.67
CA GLN A 215 3.44 17.05 -11.22
C GLN A 215 2.87 16.27 -12.38
N GLU A 216 3.65 16.14 -13.44
CA GLU A 216 3.47 15.23 -14.56
C GLU A 216 4.79 14.49 -14.73
N ASN A 217 4.75 13.17 -14.73
CA ASN A 217 5.94 12.32 -14.77
C ASN A 217 5.64 11.08 -15.60
N GLY A 218 6.42 10.87 -16.66
CA GLY A 218 6.46 9.62 -17.38
C GLY A 218 7.41 8.62 -16.72
N GLY A 219 7.54 7.45 -17.34
CA GLY A 219 8.49 6.42 -16.95
C GLY A 219 9.31 5.92 -18.14
N TRP A 220 10.28 5.06 -17.88
CA TRP A 220 11.10 4.48 -18.95
C TRP A 220 10.35 3.49 -19.85
N ARG A 221 9.19 2.99 -19.36
CA ARG A 221 8.28 2.16 -20.14
C ARG A 221 7.20 3.01 -20.81
N ALA A 222 6.80 2.63 -21.99
CA ALA A 222 5.63 3.21 -22.62
C ALA A 222 4.40 3.01 -21.72
N PHE A 223 3.57 4.05 -21.61
CA PHE A 223 2.38 4.10 -20.77
C PHE A 223 2.64 4.10 -19.26
N ASP A 224 3.88 4.36 -18.84
CA ASP A 224 4.18 4.65 -17.45
C ASP A 224 4.03 6.15 -17.19
N TYR A 225 3.25 6.52 -16.18
CA TYR A 225 3.03 7.92 -15.80
C TYR A 225 2.57 8.07 -14.36
N GLN A 226 2.87 9.23 -13.79
CA GLN A 226 2.40 9.62 -12.47
C GLN A 226 2.10 11.12 -12.44
N ASP A 227 0.82 11.46 -12.32
CA ASP A 227 0.33 12.84 -12.25
C ASP A 227 -0.20 13.13 -10.86
N LYS A 228 0.18 14.28 -10.31
CA LYS A 228 -0.29 14.74 -9.01
C LYS A 228 -0.75 16.19 -9.09
N LYS A 229 -1.91 16.48 -8.49
CA LYS A 229 -2.41 17.84 -8.28
C LYS A 229 -2.93 17.95 -6.87
N ARG A 230 -2.26 18.76 -6.05
CA ARG A 230 -2.58 18.88 -4.63
C ARG A 230 -2.46 20.31 -4.14
N ILE A 231 -3.24 20.64 -3.14
CA ILE A 231 -3.14 21.89 -2.39
C ILE A 231 -3.20 21.59 -0.90
N PHE A 232 -2.34 22.25 -0.15
CA PHE A 232 -2.25 22.19 1.31
C PHE A 232 -2.31 23.59 1.87
N SER A 233 -2.96 23.77 3.02
CA SER A 233 -2.96 25.04 3.75
C SER A 233 -2.81 24.79 5.25
N SER A 234 -2.24 25.77 5.95
CA SER A 234 -2.10 25.79 7.39
C SER A 234 -2.38 27.18 7.95
N ILE A 235 -3.04 27.25 9.09
CA ILE A 235 -3.29 28.47 9.84
C ILE A 235 -2.80 28.25 11.26
N THR A 236 -1.95 29.13 11.76
CA THR A 236 -1.46 29.13 13.15
C THR A 236 -1.97 30.37 13.88
N VAL A 237 -2.64 30.15 15.00
CA VAL A 237 -3.20 31.21 15.86
C VAL A 237 -2.63 31.06 17.27
N ARG A 238 -2.12 32.17 17.83
CA ARG A 238 -1.67 32.28 19.22
C ARG A 238 -2.49 33.34 19.95
N PRO A 239 -3.67 32.99 20.48
CA PRO A 239 -4.54 33.95 21.19
C PRO A 239 -3.82 34.58 22.39
N VAL A 240 -3.13 33.74 23.12
CA VAL A 240 -2.24 34.07 24.25
C VAL A 240 -0.89 33.35 24.06
N ARG A 241 0.15 33.81 24.75
CA ARG A 241 1.51 33.24 24.59
C ARG A 241 1.58 31.75 24.96
N SER A 242 0.73 31.29 25.88
CA SER A 242 0.69 29.90 26.35
C SER A 242 -0.17 28.97 25.49
N LEU A 243 -0.93 29.47 24.51
CA LEU A 243 -1.82 28.66 23.67
C LEU A 243 -1.51 28.86 22.19
N THR A 244 -1.19 27.77 21.52
CA THR A 244 -1.04 27.74 20.06
C THR A 244 -2.10 26.79 19.48
N VAL A 245 -2.91 27.27 18.54
CA VAL A 245 -3.87 26.48 17.77
C VAL A 245 -3.42 26.48 16.33
N THR A 246 -3.36 25.28 15.75
CA THR A 246 -2.99 25.09 14.35
C THR A 246 -4.08 24.30 13.65
N ALA A 247 -4.58 24.80 12.53
CA ALA A 247 -5.49 24.09 11.64
C ALA A 247 -4.78 23.86 10.30
N MET A 248 -4.88 22.64 9.77
CA MET A 248 -4.25 22.23 8.52
C MET A 248 -5.25 21.49 7.65
N GLY A 249 -5.10 21.60 6.33
CA GLY A 249 -5.92 20.86 5.40
C GLY A 249 -5.19 20.58 4.09
N GLU A 250 -5.44 19.40 3.51
CA GLU A 250 -4.96 19.00 2.19
C GLU A 250 -6.11 18.41 1.38
N ILE A 251 -6.18 18.75 0.11
CA ILE A 251 -6.99 18.09 -0.89
C ILE A 251 -6.12 17.77 -2.10
N GLY A 252 -6.37 16.61 -2.72
CA GLY A 252 -5.55 16.24 -3.85
C GLY A 252 -6.12 15.09 -4.68
N ARG A 253 -5.52 14.96 -5.86
CA ARG A 253 -5.76 13.86 -6.79
C ARG A 253 -4.43 13.41 -7.38
N ASP A 254 -4.20 12.10 -7.30
CA ASP A 254 -3.08 11.42 -7.94
C ASP A 254 -3.61 10.45 -8.98
N ILE A 255 -2.94 10.36 -10.13
CA ILE A 255 -3.17 9.33 -11.14
C ILE A 255 -1.82 8.68 -11.41
N THR A 256 -1.77 7.36 -11.28
CA THR A 256 -0.52 6.60 -11.46
C THR A 256 -0.80 5.39 -12.32
N ALA A 257 0.00 5.16 -13.34
CA ALA A 257 -0.06 3.94 -14.13
C ALA A 257 0.18 2.71 -13.24
N VAL A 258 -0.55 1.63 -13.49
CA VAL A 258 -0.31 0.34 -12.85
C VAL A 258 0.53 -0.50 -13.81
N ILE A 259 1.82 -0.56 -13.53
CA ILE A 259 2.78 -1.27 -14.36
C ILE A 259 2.82 -2.72 -13.90
N ARG A 260 2.73 -3.63 -14.85
CA ARG A 260 2.94 -5.05 -14.60
C ARG A 260 4.40 -5.45 -14.80
N ASN A 261 4.73 -6.69 -14.45
CA ASN A 261 6.08 -7.25 -14.52
C ASN A 261 6.73 -7.03 -15.90
N THR A 262 8.04 -6.89 -15.89
CA THR A 262 8.85 -6.70 -17.11
C THR A 262 8.97 -7.94 -17.96
N VAL A 263 8.65 -9.09 -17.39
CA VAL A 263 8.80 -10.39 -18.07
C VAL A 263 7.46 -11.07 -18.10
N GLU A 264 6.91 -11.18 -19.27
CA GLU A 264 5.62 -11.80 -19.54
C GLU A 264 5.71 -13.33 -19.52
N THR A 265 4.62 -13.98 -19.16
CA THR A 265 4.50 -15.43 -19.33
C THR A 265 4.31 -15.73 -20.81
N ASP A 266 5.16 -16.54 -21.37
CA ASP A 266 5.11 -16.92 -22.77
C ASP A 266 4.49 -18.30 -22.97
N GLN A 267 3.39 -18.34 -23.67
CA GLN A 267 2.79 -19.55 -24.22
C GLN A 267 2.85 -19.56 -25.76
N ALA A 268 3.39 -18.53 -26.37
CA ALA A 268 3.39 -18.33 -27.82
C ALA A 268 4.55 -19.04 -28.51
N LEU A 269 5.74 -19.09 -27.93
CA LEU A 269 6.89 -19.78 -28.54
C LEU A 269 6.62 -21.26 -28.73
N ALA A 270 6.11 -21.90 -27.68
CA ALA A 270 5.71 -23.30 -27.78
C ALA A 270 4.65 -23.53 -28.85
N TRP A 271 3.77 -22.55 -29.06
CA TRP A 271 2.78 -22.60 -30.12
C TRP A 271 3.39 -22.33 -31.51
N LEU A 272 4.29 -21.37 -31.64
CA LEU A 272 5.00 -21.06 -32.88
C LEU A 272 5.82 -22.23 -33.39
N ASP A 273 6.52 -22.92 -32.46
CA ASP A 273 7.32 -24.10 -32.79
C ASP A 273 6.45 -25.27 -33.25
N ASN A 274 5.26 -25.43 -32.69
CA ASN A 274 4.35 -26.53 -33.02
C ASN A 274 3.42 -26.27 -34.22
N ARG A 275 3.08 -25.00 -34.54
CA ARG A 275 2.20 -24.68 -35.67
C ARG A 275 2.72 -25.23 -37.00
N ASN A 276 4.05 -25.25 -37.13
CA ASN A 276 4.72 -25.70 -38.34
C ASN A 276 4.92 -27.22 -38.36
N ALA A 277 4.97 -27.90 -37.22
CA ALA A 277 5.29 -29.31 -37.08
C ALA A 277 4.08 -30.25 -37.14
N LYS A 278 2.88 -29.81 -36.74
CA LYS A 278 1.75 -30.69 -36.50
C LYS A 278 0.41 -30.31 -37.10
N GLY A 279 0.34 -29.24 -37.89
CA GLY A 279 -0.94 -28.73 -38.40
C GLY A 279 -1.95 -28.64 -37.28
N VAL A 280 -1.95 -27.57 -36.56
CA VAL A 280 -2.79 -27.41 -35.35
C VAL A 280 -4.24 -27.71 -35.72
N SER A 281 -4.77 -28.79 -35.19
CA SER A 281 -6.21 -29.02 -35.24
C SER A 281 -6.88 -27.93 -34.43
N ALA A 282 -7.65 -27.07 -35.05
CA ALA A 282 -8.49 -26.12 -34.36
C ALA A 282 -9.39 -26.92 -33.42
N VAL A 283 -9.35 -26.64 -32.13
CA VAL A 283 -10.36 -27.16 -31.22
C VAL A 283 -11.67 -26.49 -31.64
N THR A 284 -12.54 -27.24 -32.23
CA THR A 284 -13.85 -26.74 -32.62
C THR A 284 -14.74 -26.70 -31.38
N PHE A 285 -15.22 -25.50 -31.09
CA PHE A 285 -16.31 -25.31 -30.15
C PHE A 285 -17.60 -25.86 -30.76
N ASP A 286 -18.29 -26.75 -30.03
CA ASP A 286 -19.58 -27.27 -30.46
C ASP A 286 -20.72 -26.44 -29.86
N PRO A 287 -21.40 -25.57 -30.65
CA PRO A 287 -22.52 -24.78 -30.15
C PRO A 287 -23.72 -25.64 -29.75
N ASN A 288 -23.78 -26.90 -30.17
CA ASN A 288 -24.89 -27.79 -29.85
C ASN A 288 -24.89 -28.25 -28.39
N ASN A 289 -23.80 -28.07 -27.67
CA ASN A 289 -23.71 -28.30 -26.21
C ASN A 289 -24.31 -27.18 -25.37
N ALA A 290 -24.72 -26.06 -25.98
CA ALA A 290 -25.29 -24.92 -25.28
C ALA A 290 -26.76 -24.75 -25.68
N VAL A 291 -27.62 -25.50 -25.04
CA VAL A 291 -29.08 -25.42 -25.29
C VAL A 291 -29.69 -24.31 -24.43
N PRO A 292 -30.38 -23.32 -25.01
CA PRO A 292 -31.14 -22.33 -24.26
C PRO A 292 -32.23 -23.01 -23.42
N THR A 293 -32.42 -22.57 -22.17
CA THR A 293 -33.59 -22.96 -21.40
C THR A 293 -34.87 -22.47 -22.07
N THR A 294 -36.00 -23.06 -21.75
CA THR A 294 -37.32 -22.62 -22.30
C THR A 294 -37.57 -21.14 -22.05
N ALA A 295 -37.20 -20.63 -20.85
CA ALA A 295 -37.30 -19.21 -20.53
C ALA A 295 -36.38 -18.33 -21.40
N MET A 296 -35.17 -18.78 -21.68
CA MET A 296 -34.23 -18.06 -22.55
C MET A 296 -34.72 -18.05 -24.00
N SER A 297 -35.22 -19.17 -24.49
CA SER A 297 -35.80 -19.26 -25.84
C SER A 297 -37.02 -18.35 -25.99
N ALA A 298 -37.86 -18.24 -24.97
CA ALA A 298 -39.00 -17.32 -24.94
C ALA A 298 -38.59 -15.83 -25.04
N LEU A 299 -37.38 -15.52 -24.56
CA LEU A 299 -36.79 -14.19 -24.70
C LEU A 299 -36.04 -14.01 -26.02
N GLY A 300 -36.11 -15.01 -26.92
CA GLY A 300 -35.40 -14.99 -28.21
C GLY A 300 -33.88 -15.19 -28.11
N VAL A 301 -33.38 -15.79 -27.02
CA VAL A 301 -31.96 -16.10 -26.87
C VAL A 301 -31.60 -17.30 -27.70
N THR A 302 -30.59 -17.19 -28.55
CA THR A 302 -30.13 -18.23 -29.44
C THR A 302 -29.14 -19.20 -28.72
N ALA A 303 -28.98 -20.40 -29.25
CA ALA A 303 -27.95 -21.34 -28.80
C ALA A 303 -26.55 -20.71 -28.86
N ARG A 304 -26.31 -19.89 -29.86
CA ARG A 304 -25.04 -19.18 -30.05
C ARG A 304 -24.78 -18.11 -29.00
N GLU A 305 -25.82 -17.36 -28.57
CA GLU A 305 -25.72 -16.40 -27.44
C GLU A 305 -25.46 -17.13 -26.11
N VAL A 306 -26.11 -18.25 -25.87
CA VAL A 306 -25.85 -19.10 -24.69
C VAL A 306 -24.41 -19.58 -24.69
N ALA A 307 -23.93 -20.07 -25.82
CA ALA A 307 -22.54 -20.48 -25.98
C ALA A 307 -21.59 -19.30 -25.73
N ALA A 308 -21.89 -18.11 -26.21
CA ALA A 308 -21.12 -16.91 -25.93
C ALA A 308 -21.18 -16.44 -24.46
N THR A 309 -22.03 -17.05 -23.62
CA THR A 309 -22.10 -16.71 -22.18
C THR A 309 -21.18 -17.54 -21.28
N GLY A 310 -20.65 -18.66 -21.78
CA GLY A 310 -19.70 -19.48 -21.04
C GLY A 310 -18.38 -18.76 -20.74
N ASN A 311 -17.67 -19.15 -19.68
CA ASN A 311 -16.45 -18.48 -19.21
C ASN A 311 -15.34 -18.30 -20.25
N ASN A 312 -15.38 -19.04 -21.35
CA ASN A 312 -14.31 -19.10 -22.35
C ASN A 312 -14.68 -18.47 -23.68
N HIS A 313 -15.86 -17.84 -23.82
CA HIS A 313 -16.41 -17.56 -25.17
C HIS A 313 -16.79 -16.11 -25.42
N LYS A 314 -16.46 -15.19 -24.52
CA LYS A 314 -16.79 -13.78 -24.64
C LYS A 314 -15.58 -12.97 -24.97
N ALA A 315 -15.35 -12.73 -26.22
CA ALA A 315 -14.31 -11.79 -26.58
C ALA A 315 -14.81 -10.72 -27.53
N ILE A 316 -14.38 -9.54 -27.22
CA ILE A 316 -14.33 -8.44 -28.16
C ILE A 316 -12.90 -8.42 -28.66
N PHE A 317 -12.72 -8.52 -29.95
CA PHE A 317 -11.43 -8.31 -30.59
C PHE A 317 -11.32 -6.84 -30.96
N ILE A 318 -10.16 -6.26 -30.64
CA ILE A 318 -9.84 -4.90 -30.99
C ILE A 318 -8.60 -4.93 -31.86
N GLU A 319 -8.72 -4.34 -33.06
CA GLU A 319 -7.60 -4.07 -33.92
C GLU A 319 -6.80 -2.87 -33.43
N ASN A 320 -5.58 -2.74 -33.94
CA ASN A 320 -4.72 -1.60 -33.64
C ASN A 320 -5.29 -0.24 -34.04
N ASP A 321 -6.19 -0.21 -35.03
CA ASP A 321 -6.90 0.99 -35.49
C ASP A 321 -8.15 1.33 -34.63
N GLY A 322 -8.48 0.48 -33.67
CA GLY A 322 -9.67 0.60 -32.82
C GLY A 322 -10.92 -0.06 -33.39
N THR A 323 -10.85 -0.72 -34.54
CA THR A 323 -11.97 -1.48 -35.10
C THR A 323 -12.32 -2.63 -34.17
N ILE A 324 -13.59 -2.73 -33.82
CA ILE A 324 -14.09 -3.79 -32.98
C ILE A 324 -14.63 -4.93 -33.82
N PHE A 325 -14.10 -6.07 -33.51
CA PHE A 325 -14.46 -7.29 -34.17
C PHE A 325 -15.13 -8.24 -33.19
N ASP A 326 -16.39 -8.55 -33.45
CA ASP A 326 -17.18 -9.45 -32.61
C ASP A 326 -16.81 -10.91 -32.96
N ALA A 327 -15.98 -11.52 -32.11
CA ALA A 327 -15.62 -12.91 -32.22
C ALA A 327 -16.40 -13.78 -31.26
N ARG A 328 -17.18 -14.64 -31.82
CA ARG A 328 -18.05 -15.52 -31.05
C ARG A 328 -17.44 -16.92 -30.93
N GLY A 329 -17.40 -17.38 -29.69
CA GLY A 329 -17.28 -18.81 -29.42
C GLY A 329 -15.94 -19.44 -29.73
N SER A 330 -14.89 -18.67 -30.02
CA SER A 330 -13.61 -19.27 -30.40
C SER A 330 -12.48 -18.99 -29.40
N LEU A 331 -12.81 -18.47 -28.25
CA LEU A 331 -11.84 -18.27 -27.20
C LEU A 331 -11.61 -19.56 -26.43
N LEU A 332 -10.97 -20.47 -27.02
CA LEU A 332 -10.34 -21.54 -26.30
C LEU A 332 -9.01 -21.04 -25.74
N SER A 333 -9.13 -20.12 -24.76
CA SER A 333 -8.00 -19.83 -23.93
C SER A 333 -7.62 -21.09 -23.18
N GLY A 334 -6.41 -21.55 -23.33
CA GLY A 334 -5.87 -22.60 -22.51
C GLY A 334 -5.86 -24.02 -23.08
N THR A 335 -6.29 -24.26 -24.28
CA THR A 335 -6.07 -25.54 -24.96
C THR A 335 -4.63 -25.74 -25.44
N TYR A 336 -3.86 -24.67 -25.52
CA TYR A 336 -2.41 -24.79 -25.50
C TYR A 336 -1.89 -24.86 -24.06
N ASN A 337 -2.25 -25.93 -23.40
CA ASN A 337 -1.49 -26.35 -22.25
C ASN A 337 -0.07 -26.66 -22.72
N ASN A 338 0.91 -26.03 -22.10
CA ASN A 338 2.31 -26.42 -22.28
C ASN A 338 2.56 -27.93 -22.01
N SER A 339 1.63 -28.61 -21.36
CA SER A 339 1.64 -30.05 -21.16
C SER A 339 1.46 -30.87 -22.44
N ALA A 340 0.91 -30.29 -23.51
CA ALA A 340 0.78 -30.94 -24.82
C ALA A 340 1.99 -30.68 -25.74
N VAL A 341 2.85 -29.76 -25.35
CA VAL A 341 4.05 -29.40 -26.11
C VAL A 341 5.23 -30.19 -25.55
N ARG A 342 5.78 -31.09 -26.34
CA ARG A 342 7.04 -31.73 -26.00
C ARG A 342 8.19 -30.88 -26.54
N ALA A 343 9.26 -30.79 -25.75
CA ALA A 343 10.53 -30.28 -26.27
C ALA A 343 10.98 -31.09 -27.49
N PRO A 344 11.84 -30.54 -28.36
CA PRO A 344 12.33 -31.27 -29.53
C PRO A 344 12.97 -32.63 -29.22
N ASP A 345 13.48 -32.81 -28.00
CA ASP A 345 14.04 -34.07 -27.47
C ASP A 345 12.97 -35.06 -26.97
N GLY A 346 11.69 -34.74 -27.06
CA GLY A 346 10.58 -35.60 -26.64
C GLY A 346 10.23 -35.48 -25.14
N THR A 347 10.95 -34.70 -24.35
CA THR A 347 10.61 -34.49 -22.94
C THR A 347 9.26 -33.76 -22.81
N PRO A 348 8.41 -34.15 -21.83
CA PRO A 348 7.17 -33.43 -21.58
C PRO A 348 7.48 -31.95 -21.31
N GLY A 349 6.80 -31.05 -22.00
CA GLY A 349 6.92 -29.64 -21.75
C GLY A 349 6.58 -29.31 -20.30
N VAL A 350 7.24 -28.27 -19.77
CA VAL A 350 7.05 -27.84 -18.38
C VAL A 350 5.60 -27.43 -18.15
N THR A 351 4.91 -28.20 -17.36
CA THR A 351 3.56 -27.88 -16.94
C THR A 351 3.58 -26.63 -16.07
N SER A 352 2.81 -25.63 -16.46
CA SER A 352 2.37 -24.46 -15.64
C SER A 352 3.41 -23.61 -14.93
N GLY A 353 4.63 -23.66 -15.29
CA GLY A 353 5.63 -22.75 -14.72
C GLY A 353 6.17 -21.84 -15.79
N ALA A 354 5.41 -20.80 -16.11
CA ALA A 354 5.94 -19.56 -16.65
C ALA A 354 7.34 -19.70 -17.29
N LEU A 355 7.43 -20.26 -18.51
CA LEU A 355 8.56 -19.94 -19.36
C LEU A 355 8.49 -18.43 -19.60
N LYS A 356 9.34 -17.69 -18.92
CA LYS A 356 9.48 -16.27 -19.17
C LYS A 356 10.32 -16.13 -20.42
N VAL A 357 9.71 -15.76 -21.52
CA VAL A 357 10.44 -15.49 -22.74
C VAL A 357 10.83 -14.02 -22.75
N TYR A 358 12.09 -13.83 -22.94
CA TYR A 358 12.64 -12.55 -23.28
C TYR A 358 13.12 -12.58 -24.73
N ASP A 359 12.21 -12.41 -25.67
CA ASP A 359 12.56 -12.03 -27.02
C ASP A 359 12.12 -10.57 -27.26
N PRO A 360 13.05 -9.60 -27.28
CA PRO A 360 12.72 -8.20 -27.43
C PRO A 360 12.10 -7.86 -28.80
N ARG A 361 12.14 -8.77 -29.76
CA ARG A 361 11.47 -8.61 -31.07
C ARG A 361 9.98 -8.88 -30.93
N ILE A 362 9.61 -9.78 -30.03
CA ILE A 362 8.21 -10.14 -29.74
C ILE A 362 7.64 -9.24 -28.67
N TYR A 363 8.41 -8.98 -27.61
CA TYR A 363 8.00 -8.12 -26.50
C TYR A 363 9.18 -7.28 -25.99
N PRO A 364 9.31 -6.02 -26.42
CA PRO A 364 10.35 -5.16 -25.89
C PRO A 364 10.06 -4.81 -24.44
N GLY A 365 11.04 -5.00 -23.55
CA GLY A 365 10.89 -4.80 -22.10
C GLY A 365 10.52 -3.36 -21.68
N ASN A 366 10.61 -2.40 -22.60
CA ASN A 366 10.22 -1.01 -22.38
C ASN A 366 8.74 -0.70 -22.71
N VAL A 367 7.91 -1.70 -22.97
CA VAL A 367 6.47 -1.53 -23.22
C VAL A 367 5.67 -2.11 -22.08
N ASN A 368 4.64 -1.39 -21.61
CA ASN A 368 3.62 -1.94 -20.74
C ASN A 368 2.54 -2.58 -21.60
N ALA A 369 2.49 -3.92 -21.67
CA ALA A 369 1.55 -4.67 -22.49
C ALA A 369 0.08 -4.39 -22.17
N ALA A 370 -0.20 -3.92 -20.96
CA ALA A 370 -1.55 -3.57 -20.54
C ALA A 370 -2.01 -2.20 -21.04
N GLY A 371 -1.12 -1.42 -21.65
CA GLY A 371 -1.43 -0.12 -22.22
C GLY A 371 -1.81 0.96 -21.19
N PRO A 372 -2.32 2.10 -21.68
CA PRO A 372 -2.62 3.26 -20.83
C PRO A 372 -3.89 3.13 -20.00
N GLY A 373 -4.71 2.09 -20.22
CA GLY A 373 -5.98 1.87 -19.52
C GLY A 373 -5.83 1.32 -18.10
N MET A 374 -4.64 0.83 -17.73
CA MET A 374 -4.33 0.37 -16.39
C MET A 374 -3.76 1.50 -15.56
N PHE A 375 -4.56 2.03 -14.66
CA PHE A 375 -4.14 3.11 -13.78
C PHE A 375 -4.86 3.06 -12.44
N ARG A 376 -4.23 3.70 -11.45
CA ARG A 376 -4.79 4.01 -10.15
C ARG A 376 -5.07 5.50 -10.09
N GLN A 377 -6.31 5.86 -9.82
CA GLN A 377 -6.70 7.21 -9.48
C GLN A 377 -7.02 7.28 -7.99
N GLN A 378 -6.34 8.16 -7.27
CA GLN A 378 -6.60 8.39 -5.86
C GLN A 378 -7.02 9.84 -5.61
N THR A 379 -8.12 10.02 -4.88
CA THR A 379 -8.52 11.32 -4.34
C THR A 379 -8.34 11.29 -2.84
N LEU A 380 -7.86 12.38 -2.28
CA LEU A 380 -7.59 12.50 -0.85
C LEU A 380 -8.09 13.82 -0.27
N ARG A 381 -8.48 13.76 0.98
CA ARG A 381 -8.81 14.91 1.82
C ARG A 381 -8.29 14.64 3.22
N ASN A 382 -7.70 15.63 3.81
CA ASN A 382 -7.14 15.55 5.14
C ASN A 382 -7.34 16.88 5.87
N TYR A 383 -7.79 16.81 7.11
CA TYR A 383 -7.99 17.99 7.97
C TYR A 383 -7.47 17.66 9.36
N THR A 384 -6.65 18.55 9.91
CA THR A 384 -6.08 18.41 11.25
C THR A 384 -6.23 19.70 12.01
N ILE A 385 -6.67 19.62 13.27
CA ILE A 385 -6.66 20.73 14.22
C ILE A 385 -5.90 20.25 15.44
N THR A 386 -4.93 21.04 15.87
CA THR A 386 -4.20 20.82 17.12
C THR A 386 -4.23 22.09 18.00
N ALA A 387 -4.25 21.88 19.31
CA ALA A 387 -4.12 22.95 20.27
C ALA A 387 -3.10 22.54 21.33
N ASP A 388 -2.04 23.34 21.46
CA ASP A 388 -0.97 23.18 22.44
C ASP A 388 -1.10 24.27 23.51
N TRP A 389 -1.35 23.84 24.74
CA TRP A 389 -1.54 24.75 25.87
C TRP A 389 -0.54 24.48 26.99
N GLN A 390 0.34 25.44 27.25
CA GLN A 390 1.21 25.48 28.43
C GLN A 390 0.43 26.11 29.60
N ALA A 391 -0.24 25.26 30.39
CA ALA A 391 -1.11 25.72 31.48
C ALA A 391 -0.31 26.34 32.65
N THR A 392 0.82 25.71 32.99
CA THR A 392 1.81 26.22 33.95
C THR A 392 3.22 25.96 33.40
N ARG A 393 4.27 26.40 34.11
CA ARG A 393 5.65 26.10 33.72
C ARG A 393 5.93 24.58 33.59
N ASN A 394 5.23 23.77 34.39
CA ASN A 394 5.49 22.35 34.47
C ASN A 394 4.38 21.49 33.84
N LEU A 395 3.22 22.06 33.52
CA LEU A 395 2.05 21.33 33.03
C LEU A 395 1.64 21.86 31.64
N ALA A 396 1.60 20.95 30.68
CA ALA A 396 1.15 21.21 29.32
C ALA A 396 0.08 20.24 28.88
N PHE A 397 -0.81 20.70 28.02
CA PHE A 397 -1.84 19.89 27.37
C PHE A 397 -1.74 20.00 25.86
N ASN A 398 -2.07 18.91 25.15
CA ASN A 398 -2.24 18.88 23.72
C ASN A 398 -3.58 18.26 23.38
N PHE A 399 -4.37 18.94 22.58
CA PHE A 399 -5.56 18.40 21.95
C PHE A 399 -5.27 18.25 20.46
N GLY A 400 -5.75 17.16 19.86
CA GLY A 400 -5.65 16.91 18.42
C GLY A 400 -6.90 16.25 17.88
N ARG A 401 -7.37 16.72 16.72
CA ARG A 401 -8.41 16.07 15.92
C ARG A 401 -7.93 15.98 14.49
N ASN A 402 -7.93 14.77 13.93
CA ASN A 402 -7.61 14.51 12.53
C ASN A 402 -8.78 13.79 11.86
N TYR A 403 -9.06 14.15 10.62
CA TYR A 403 -9.98 13.44 9.74
C TYR A 403 -9.34 13.25 8.36
N GLN A 404 -9.39 12.06 7.84
CA GLN A 404 -8.87 11.71 6.54
C GLN A 404 -9.93 10.93 5.75
N TYR A 405 -10.00 11.24 4.47
CA TYR A 405 -10.73 10.48 3.47
C TYR A 405 -9.79 10.18 2.31
N SER A 406 -9.77 8.94 1.87
CA SER A 406 -9.03 8.51 0.70
C SER A 406 -9.84 7.52 -0.10
N ARG A 407 -9.92 7.73 -1.42
CA ARG A 407 -10.52 6.77 -2.34
C ARG A 407 -9.52 6.46 -3.44
N ALA A 408 -9.13 5.20 -3.56
CA ALA A 408 -8.33 4.69 -4.66
C ALA A 408 -9.19 3.85 -5.58
N ARG A 409 -9.27 4.24 -6.85
CA ARG A 409 -9.88 3.46 -7.92
C ARG A 409 -8.78 2.93 -8.81
N VAL A 410 -8.67 1.62 -8.89
CA VAL A 410 -7.67 0.93 -9.70
C VAL A 410 -8.37 0.22 -10.85
N THR A 411 -8.02 0.55 -12.08
CA THR A 411 -8.50 -0.16 -13.26
C THR A 411 -7.41 -1.07 -13.77
N LEU A 412 -7.75 -2.31 -13.99
CA LEU A 412 -6.82 -3.40 -14.31
C LEU A 412 -7.37 -4.24 -15.44
N MET A 413 -6.49 -4.81 -16.24
CA MET A 413 -6.83 -5.96 -17.06
C MET A 413 -6.46 -7.23 -16.28
N THR A 414 -7.43 -8.09 -16.03
CA THR A 414 -7.23 -9.39 -15.36
C THR A 414 -7.12 -10.48 -16.41
N GLY A 415 -6.57 -11.58 -16.03
CA GLY A 415 -6.31 -12.68 -16.93
C GLY A 415 -4.86 -13.09 -16.76
N ALA A 416 -4.41 -13.08 -15.50
CA ALA A 416 -3.03 -13.29 -15.13
C ALA A 416 -2.07 -12.20 -15.67
N ASP A 417 -0.83 -12.34 -15.42
CA ASP A 417 0.22 -11.59 -16.08
C ASP A 417 -0.03 -11.71 -17.59
N PRO A 418 0.07 -10.62 -18.36
CA PRO A 418 -0.24 -10.67 -19.76
C PRO A 418 0.51 -11.85 -20.39
N THR A 419 -0.25 -12.86 -20.71
CA THR A 419 0.28 -14.09 -21.28
C THR A 419 0.21 -13.96 -22.78
N LEU A 420 1.37 -13.96 -23.42
CA LEU A 420 1.45 -13.98 -24.87
C LEU A 420 0.99 -15.35 -25.40
N ARG A 421 0.00 -15.36 -26.27
CA ARG A 421 -0.61 -16.55 -26.85
C ARG A 421 -0.69 -16.45 -28.35
N GLY A 422 -0.86 -17.57 -29.01
CA GLY A 422 -1.19 -17.65 -30.44
C GLY A 422 -2.66 -17.99 -30.63
N ASP A 423 -3.31 -17.46 -31.67
CA ASP A 423 -4.69 -17.80 -32.02
C ASP A 423 -4.74 -19.05 -32.93
N PRO A 424 -5.20 -20.20 -32.44
CA PRO A 424 -5.26 -21.44 -33.22
C PRO A 424 -6.51 -21.55 -34.10
N ASN A 425 -7.47 -20.66 -33.92
CA ASN A 425 -8.80 -20.81 -34.52
C ASN A 425 -8.79 -20.43 -36.01
N ARG A 426 -9.22 -21.33 -36.85
CA ARG A 426 -9.33 -21.10 -38.31
C ARG A 426 -10.59 -20.33 -38.70
N THR A 427 -11.63 -20.42 -37.89
CA THR A 427 -12.91 -19.77 -38.12
C THR A 427 -13.35 -18.99 -36.89
N LEU A 428 -14.17 -17.99 -37.07
CA LEU A 428 -14.80 -17.23 -36.02
C LEU A 428 -16.06 -17.96 -35.53
N GLY A 429 -15.86 -18.86 -34.59
CA GLY A 429 -16.88 -19.83 -34.15
C GLY A 429 -17.02 -21.03 -35.09
N VAL A 430 -17.85 -21.99 -34.70
CA VAL A 430 -18.10 -23.19 -35.49
C VAL A 430 -18.96 -22.84 -36.69
N GLY A 431 -18.50 -23.23 -37.88
CA GLY A 431 -19.21 -22.89 -39.11
C GLY A 431 -19.23 -21.42 -39.46
N GLY A 432 -18.49 -20.58 -38.72
CA GLY A 432 -18.38 -19.14 -38.97
C GLY A 432 -17.41 -18.80 -40.11
N PRO A 433 -17.27 -17.52 -40.46
CA PRO A 433 -16.34 -17.05 -41.47
C PRO A 433 -14.88 -17.36 -41.05
N ALA A 434 -13.98 -17.30 -42.03
CA ALA A 434 -12.55 -17.48 -41.77
C ALA A 434 -12.07 -16.43 -40.77
N ASN A 435 -11.25 -16.87 -39.79
CA ASN A 435 -10.65 -16.00 -38.80
C ASN A 435 -9.44 -15.26 -39.44
N PRO A 436 -9.49 -13.96 -39.65
CA PRO A 436 -8.38 -13.22 -40.22
C PRO A 436 -7.15 -13.15 -39.28
N TYR A 437 -7.32 -13.53 -38.04
CA TYR A 437 -6.28 -13.53 -37.02
C TYR A 437 -5.68 -14.90 -36.75
N ALA A 438 -6.11 -15.91 -37.48
CA ALA A 438 -5.57 -17.26 -37.29
C ALA A 438 -4.04 -17.24 -37.43
N GLY A 439 -3.38 -17.77 -36.42
CA GLY A 439 -1.92 -17.79 -36.34
C GLY A 439 -1.24 -16.52 -35.84
N ARG A 440 -1.98 -15.49 -35.49
CA ARG A 440 -1.40 -14.26 -34.90
C ARG A 440 -1.23 -14.39 -33.41
N LEU A 441 -0.26 -13.64 -32.87
CA LEU A 441 -0.04 -13.52 -31.43
C LEU A 441 -1.04 -12.51 -30.84
N TYR A 442 -1.41 -12.75 -29.56
CA TYR A 442 -2.32 -11.88 -28.85
C TYR A 442 -2.11 -11.91 -27.33
N PHE A 443 -2.59 -10.84 -26.68
CA PHE A 443 -2.89 -10.79 -25.25
C PHE A 443 -4.40 -10.64 -25.06
N ASP A 444 -4.95 -11.30 -24.04
CA ASP A 444 -6.34 -11.07 -23.67
C ASP A 444 -6.52 -10.96 -22.16
N GLY A 445 -7.62 -10.34 -21.75
CA GLY A 445 -8.01 -10.22 -20.37
C GLY A 445 -9.36 -9.55 -20.20
N GLU A 446 -9.83 -9.56 -18.95
CA GLU A 446 -11.08 -8.89 -18.56
C GLU A 446 -10.75 -7.58 -17.85
N TRP A 447 -11.48 -6.52 -18.13
CA TRP A 447 -11.33 -5.26 -17.43
C TRP A 447 -12.05 -5.30 -16.10
N ARG A 448 -11.28 -5.07 -15.03
CA ARG A 448 -11.73 -4.99 -13.64
C ARG A 448 -11.40 -3.63 -13.06
N ARG A 449 -12.29 -3.15 -12.20
CA ARG A 449 -12.11 -1.95 -11.42
C ARG A 449 -12.24 -2.28 -9.95
N ASP A 450 -11.25 -1.92 -9.17
CA ASP A 450 -11.26 -2.08 -7.72
C ASP A 450 -11.39 -0.69 -7.10
N ASP A 451 -12.47 -0.47 -6.38
CA ASP A 451 -12.68 0.73 -5.57
C ASP A 451 -12.31 0.41 -4.11
N HIS A 452 -11.42 1.19 -3.53
CA HIS A 452 -11.05 1.15 -2.13
C HIS A 452 -11.31 2.51 -1.51
N VAL A 453 -12.18 2.56 -0.51
CA VAL A 453 -12.54 3.78 0.23
C VAL A 453 -12.11 3.59 1.68
N GLY A 454 -11.38 4.55 2.21
CA GLY A 454 -11.00 4.63 3.62
C GLY A 454 -11.35 5.98 4.21
N GLU A 455 -11.83 5.94 5.45
CA GLU A 455 -12.07 7.12 6.30
C GLU A 455 -11.44 6.86 7.65
N VAL A 456 -10.74 7.84 8.20
CA VAL A 456 -10.18 7.78 9.56
C VAL A 456 -10.49 9.09 10.27
N ALA A 457 -11.00 8.98 11.48
CA ALA A 457 -11.20 10.12 12.37
C ALA A 457 -10.56 9.79 13.72
N GLU A 458 -9.60 10.58 14.15
CA GLU A 458 -8.92 10.39 15.43
C GLU A 458 -9.01 11.66 16.27
N THR A 459 -9.42 11.50 17.53
CA THR A 459 -9.38 12.56 18.56
C THR A 459 -8.44 12.12 19.65
N ARG A 460 -7.55 12.99 20.09
CA ARG A 460 -6.63 12.72 21.20
C ARG A 460 -6.53 13.89 22.17
N LEU A 461 -6.31 13.55 23.43
CA LEU A 461 -5.94 14.49 24.48
C LEU A 461 -4.70 13.93 25.14
N ALA A 462 -3.67 14.76 25.27
CA ALA A 462 -2.46 14.43 25.98
C ALA A 462 -2.14 15.47 27.04
N ALA A 463 -1.50 15.02 28.12
CA ALA A 463 -0.97 15.88 29.18
C ALA A 463 0.49 15.53 29.46
N SER A 464 1.29 16.52 29.78
CA SER A 464 2.68 16.34 30.20
C SER A 464 2.95 17.13 31.46
N TYR A 465 3.62 16.49 32.43
CA TYR A 465 4.05 17.13 33.66
C TYR A 465 5.56 16.94 33.85
N ALA A 466 6.27 18.04 34.03
CA ALA A 466 7.71 18.07 34.30
C ALA A 466 7.95 18.24 35.82
N LEU A 467 8.70 17.33 36.42
CA LEU A 467 9.12 17.37 37.81
C LEU A 467 10.66 17.46 37.85
N ASP A 468 11.17 18.51 38.41
CA ASP A 468 12.60 18.64 38.72
C ASP A 468 12.81 18.54 40.24
N THR A 469 13.48 17.47 40.65
CA THR A 469 13.75 17.25 42.10
C THR A 469 14.93 18.07 42.59
N GLN A 470 15.64 18.77 41.72
CA GLN A 470 16.90 19.50 41.99
C GLN A 470 18.00 18.60 42.56
N SER A 471 17.80 17.30 42.61
CA SER A 471 18.75 16.33 43.09
C SER A 471 19.62 15.83 41.93
N LYS A 472 20.93 15.77 42.15
CA LYS A 472 21.85 15.16 41.17
C LYS A 472 21.60 13.65 40.96
N TRP A 473 21.03 12.97 41.97
CA TRP A 473 20.77 11.55 41.92
C TRP A 473 19.39 11.23 41.32
N PHE A 474 18.35 11.94 41.75
CA PHE A 474 16.98 11.72 41.34
C PHE A 474 16.61 12.54 40.10
N GLY A 475 17.24 13.70 39.88
CA GLY A 475 17.20 14.49 38.68
C GLY A 475 15.82 14.96 38.23
N ARG A 476 15.54 14.86 36.96
CA ARG A 476 14.33 15.40 36.32
C ARG A 476 13.48 14.28 35.75
N HIS A 477 12.15 14.42 35.88
CA HIS A 477 11.19 13.48 35.35
C HIS A 477 10.18 14.20 34.48
N ARG A 478 9.84 13.62 33.32
CA ARG A 478 8.74 14.06 32.49
C ARG A 478 7.73 12.94 32.35
N PHE A 479 6.54 13.19 32.86
CA PHE A 479 5.40 12.28 32.77
C PHE A 479 4.57 12.68 31.54
N ALA A 480 4.07 11.72 30.81
CA ALA A 480 3.10 11.90 29.74
C ALA A 480 1.92 10.97 29.93
N ALA A 481 0.74 11.46 29.71
CA ALA A 481 -0.48 10.68 29.61
C ALA A 481 -1.21 11.04 28.33
N LEU A 482 -1.84 10.06 27.69
CA LEU A 482 -2.63 10.27 26.49
C LEU A 482 -3.86 9.37 26.50
N VAL A 483 -4.98 9.93 26.08
CA VAL A 483 -6.18 9.19 25.71
C VAL A 483 -6.55 9.55 24.29
N SER A 484 -6.94 8.55 23.48
CA SER A 484 -7.42 8.78 22.12
C SER A 484 -8.54 7.84 21.75
N GLN A 485 -9.37 8.31 20.84
CA GLN A 485 -10.39 7.53 20.15
C GLN A 485 -10.17 7.65 18.66
N THR A 486 -10.09 6.50 18.00
CA THR A 486 -9.96 6.43 16.53
C THR A 486 -11.14 5.65 15.98
N GLU A 487 -11.77 6.19 14.95
CA GLU A 487 -12.79 5.52 14.16
C GLU A 487 -12.26 5.41 12.73
N GLN A 488 -12.28 4.20 12.21
CA GLN A 488 -11.83 3.89 10.86
C GLN A 488 -12.94 3.15 10.13
N PHE A 489 -13.18 3.55 8.89
CA PHE A 489 -14.01 2.83 7.92
C PHE A 489 -13.11 2.40 6.76
N ASP A 490 -13.25 1.17 6.30
CA ASP A 490 -12.57 0.62 5.13
C ASP A 490 -13.56 -0.20 4.32
N ALA A 491 -13.66 0.08 3.03
CA ALA A 491 -14.53 -0.67 2.14
C ALA A 491 -13.86 -0.89 0.78
N ARG A 492 -14.00 -2.09 0.26
CA ARG A 492 -13.52 -2.51 -1.05
C ARG A 492 -14.63 -3.17 -1.83
N ALA A 493 -14.73 -2.82 -3.11
CA ALA A 493 -15.65 -3.45 -4.03
C ALA A 493 -14.97 -3.63 -5.39
N ASN A 494 -15.19 -4.79 -5.99
CA ASN A 494 -14.74 -5.09 -7.33
C ASN A 494 -15.86 -4.89 -8.32
N SER A 495 -15.57 -4.23 -9.43
CA SER A 495 -16.48 -4.09 -10.57
C SER A 495 -15.80 -4.67 -11.81
N TRP A 496 -16.58 -5.25 -12.68
CA TRP A 496 -16.14 -5.79 -13.97
C TRP A 496 -16.81 -5.04 -15.10
N LEU A 497 -16.10 -4.85 -16.18
CA LEU A 497 -16.73 -4.40 -17.42
C LEU A 497 -17.53 -5.57 -17.99
N ALA A 498 -18.83 -5.38 -18.11
CA ALA A 498 -19.77 -6.45 -18.42
C ALA A 498 -20.86 -5.98 -19.38
N PHE A 499 -21.55 -6.93 -19.98
CA PHE A 499 -22.79 -6.67 -20.72
C PHE A 499 -23.93 -6.41 -19.75
N ALA A 500 -24.45 -5.22 -19.73
CA ALA A 500 -25.61 -4.88 -18.93
C ALA A 500 -26.92 -5.32 -19.60
N GLY A 501 -27.91 -5.67 -18.78
CA GLY A 501 -29.26 -5.93 -19.26
C GLY A 501 -29.47 -7.26 -19.99
N ARG A 502 -28.60 -8.26 -19.78
CA ARG A 502 -28.84 -9.61 -20.30
C ARG A 502 -30.01 -10.27 -19.61
N PRO A 503 -31.07 -10.65 -20.32
CA PRO A 503 -32.32 -11.11 -19.72
C PRO A 503 -32.21 -12.46 -19.01
N TYR A 504 -31.20 -13.28 -19.35
CA TYR A 504 -30.97 -14.62 -18.79
C TYR A 504 -29.86 -14.64 -17.74
N ASN A 505 -29.35 -13.49 -17.34
CA ASN A 505 -28.22 -13.41 -16.42
C ASN A 505 -28.49 -12.29 -15.41
N ALA A 506 -29.20 -12.65 -14.34
CA ALA A 506 -29.69 -11.69 -13.36
C ALA A 506 -28.60 -10.99 -12.54
N THR A 507 -27.38 -11.57 -12.51
CA THR A 507 -26.27 -11.02 -11.71
C THR A 507 -25.36 -10.18 -12.60
N PRO A 508 -25.32 -8.86 -12.45
CA PRO A 508 -24.65 -7.96 -13.39
C PRO A 508 -23.18 -8.33 -13.65
N ALA A 509 -22.41 -8.63 -12.60
CA ALA A 509 -21.00 -8.97 -12.70
C ALA A 509 -20.72 -10.47 -12.74
N ASN A 510 -21.73 -11.29 -13.05
CA ASN A 510 -21.49 -12.72 -13.26
C ASN A 510 -20.41 -12.94 -14.32
N ALA A 511 -19.56 -13.95 -14.10
CA ALA A 511 -18.51 -14.32 -15.05
C ALA A 511 -19.03 -14.46 -16.50
N ASN A 512 -20.30 -14.85 -16.64
CA ASN A 512 -20.97 -14.96 -17.94
C ASN A 512 -21.32 -13.61 -18.59
N ASN A 513 -21.28 -12.51 -17.89
CA ASN A 513 -21.51 -11.16 -18.42
C ASN A 513 -20.23 -10.38 -18.66
N ARG A 514 -19.11 -10.82 -18.09
CA ARG A 514 -17.82 -10.13 -18.23
C ARG A 514 -17.33 -10.19 -19.67
N ILE A 515 -16.55 -9.20 -20.05
CA ILE A 515 -16.07 -9.05 -21.39
C ILE A 515 -14.58 -9.31 -21.41
N THR A 516 -14.15 -10.29 -22.21
CA THR A 516 -12.74 -10.47 -22.54
C THR A 516 -12.39 -9.56 -23.70
N VAL A 517 -11.33 -8.80 -23.57
CA VAL A 517 -10.76 -7.97 -24.62
C VAL A 517 -9.48 -8.63 -25.10
N ARG A 518 -9.38 -8.94 -26.38
CA ARG A 518 -8.23 -9.56 -27.01
C ARG A 518 -7.54 -8.56 -27.94
N ASN A 519 -6.26 -8.36 -27.73
CA ASN A 519 -5.43 -7.45 -28.51
C ASN A 519 -4.44 -8.28 -29.32
N TYR A 520 -4.56 -8.25 -30.64
CA TYR A 520 -3.64 -8.93 -31.54
C TYR A 520 -2.38 -8.11 -31.75
N ILE A 521 -1.25 -8.81 -31.83
CA ILE A 521 0.06 -8.22 -31.99
C ILE A 521 0.54 -8.47 -33.44
N THR A 522 1.07 -7.46 -34.06
CA THR A 522 1.83 -7.58 -35.30
C THR A 522 3.30 -7.51 -34.97
N GLU A 523 4.05 -8.57 -35.32
CA GLU A 523 5.49 -8.64 -35.05
C GLU A 523 6.19 -7.40 -35.60
N GLY A 524 7.09 -6.80 -34.81
CA GLY A 524 7.84 -5.60 -35.20
C GLY A 524 7.10 -4.27 -35.12
N SER A 525 5.80 -4.26 -34.73
CA SER A 525 4.98 -3.03 -34.73
C SER A 525 4.73 -2.45 -33.32
N TRP A 526 5.60 -2.72 -32.37
CA TRP A 526 5.42 -2.26 -30.98
C TRP A 526 5.30 -0.74 -30.85
N ALA A 527 5.97 0.03 -31.70
CA ALA A 527 5.83 1.49 -31.69
C ALA A 527 4.42 1.97 -32.06
N THR A 528 3.65 1.15 -32.76
CA THR A 528 2.27 1.42 -33.15
C THR A 528 1.25 0.57 -32.40
N TYR A 529 1.73 -0.33 -31.51
CA TYR A 529 0.87 -1.18 -30.71
C TYR A 529 0.05 -0.36 -29.73
N ARG A 530 -1.25 -0.33 -29.94
CA ARG A 530 -2.21 0.27 -29.03
C ARG A 530 -2.97 -0.85 -28.36
N VAL A 531 -2.68 -1.06 -27.09
CA VAL A 531 -3.52 -1.94 -26.27
C VAL A 531 -4.92 -1.34 -26.23
N GLY A 532 -5.93 -2.16 -26.45
CA GLY A 532 -7.31 -1.73 -26.36
C GLY A 532 -7.62 -1.18 -24.97
N ASP A 533 -7.65 0.13 -24.88
CA ASP A 533 -8.02 0.83 -23.66
C ASP A 533 -9.53 0.70 -23.46
N TRP A 534 -9.97 0.31 -22.27
CA TRP A 534 -11.40 0.23 -21.97
C TRP A 534 -12.16 1.55 -22.23
N ARG A 535 -11.47 2.69 -22.22
CA ARG A 535 -12.03 4.02 -22.52
C ARG A 535 -12.34 4.21 -24.00
N SER A 536 -11.69 3.45 -24.87
CA SER A 536 -11.92 3.47 -26.31
C SER A 536 -12.96 2.44 -26.77
N LEU A 537 -13.42 1.57 -25.87
CA LEU A 537 -14.48 0.62 -26.19
C LEU A 537 -15.80 1.36 -26.44
N PRO A 538 -16.63 0.89 -27.39
CA PRO A 538 -17.95 1.46 -27.63
C PRO A 538 -18.85 1.21 -26.42
N SER A 539 -19.77 2.11 -26.18
CA SER A 539 -20.75 1.93 -25.11
C SER A 539 -21.74 0.79 -25.39
N THR A 540 -21.83 0.35 -26.62
CA THR A 540 -22.75 -0.72 -27.04
C THR A 540 -22.06 -1.64 -28.03
N VAL A 541 -22.26 -2.94 -27.85
CA VAL A 541 -21.72 -4.00 -28.72
C VAL A 541 -22.86 -4.89 -29.18
N ASN A 542 -22.86 -5.25 -30.47
CA ASN A 542 -23.83 -6.15 -31.05
C ASN A 542 -23.36 -7.60 -30.98
N PHE A 543 -24.21 -8.45 -30.43
CA PHE A 543 -24.07 -9.91 -30.44
C PHE A 543 -25.30 -10.54 -31.09
N ASP A 544 -25.14 -11.29 -32.15
CA ASP A 544 -26.22 -11.96 -32.89
C ASP A 544 -27.45 -11.08 -33.18
N GLY A 545 -27.17 -9.84 -33.62
CA GLY A 545 -28.23 -8.89 -33.92
C GLY A 545 -28.85 -8.20 -32.71
N ARG A 546 -28.36 -8.47 -31.52
CA ARG A 546 -28.82 -7.84 -30.28
C ARG A 546 -27.76 -6.91 -29.72
N ALA A 547 -28.16 -5.66 -29.42
CA ALA A 547 -27.28 -4.66 -28.82
C ALA A 547 -27.22 -4.83 -27.30
N TYR A 548 -26.01 -4.85 -26.75
CA TYR A 548 -25.75 -4.88 -25.31
C TYR A 548 -24.93 -3.66 -24.92
N THR A 549 -25.35 -3.00 -23.84
CA THR A 549 -24.59 -1.88 -23.29
C THR A 549 -23.42 -2.41 -22.46
N LEU A 550 -22.25 -1.81 -22.62
CA LEU A 550 -21.10 -2.05 -21.76
C LEU A 550 -21.19 -1.17 -20.51
N ALA A 551 -21.16 -1.79 -19.34
CA ALA A 551 -21.21 -1.08 -18.06
C ALA A 551 -20.30 -1.74 -17.02
N TRP A 552 -19.87 -0.95 -16.07
CA TRP A 552 -19.19 -1.45 -14.88
C TRP A 552 -20.23 -1.99 -13.90
N ALA A 553 -20.11 -3.24 -13.52
CA ALA A 553 -20.99 -3.90 -12.55
C ALA A 553 -20.17 -4.47 -11.39
N ASN A 554 -20.62 -4.23 -10.15
CA ASN A 554 -19.99 -4.77 -8.96
C ASN A 554 -20.18 -6.30 -8.90
N GLU A 555 -19.13 -6.98 -8.47
CA GLU A 555 -19.16 -8.43 -8.27
C GLU A 555 -20.04 -8.77 -7.05
N VAL A 556 -20.99 -9.69 -7.22
CA VAL A 556 -21.86 -10.14 -6.13
C VAL A 556 -21.20 -11.31 -5.41
N GLY A 557 -21.05 -11.21 -4.08
CA GLY A 557 -20.38 -12.22 -3.28
C GLY A 557 -18.90 -12.39 -3.66
N GLY A 558 -18.28 -11.38 -4.25
CA GLY A 558 -16.89 -11.44 -4.70
C GLY A 558 -15.94 -11.60 -3.52
N PRO A 559 -14.91 -12.46 -3.64
CA PRO A 559 -13.99 -12.76 -2.54
C PRO A 559 -13.14 -11.55 -2.11
N ASN A 560 -13.11 -10.50 -2.91
CA ASN A 560 -12.39 -9.27 -2.61
C ASN A 560 -13.30 -8.14 -2.13
N ASN A 561 -14.64 -8.35 -2.13
CA ASN A 561 -15.56 -7.39 -1.55
C ASN A 561 -15.44 -7.46 -0.04
N SER A 562 -15.23 -6.32 0.60
CA SER A 562 -15.12 -6.23 2.05
C SER A 562 -15.53 -4.86 2.54
N GLY A 563 -16.14 -4.82 3.72
CA GLY A 563 -16.47 -3.59 4.40
C GLY A 563 -16.36 -3.77 5.90
N GLY A 564 -15.85 -2.78 6.59
CA GLY A 564 -15.72 -2.84 8.02
C GLY A 564 -15.47 -1.49 8.66
N GLU A 565 -15.80 -1.42 9.92
CA GLU A 565 -15.45 -0.32 10.79
C GLU A 565 -14.58 -0.82 11.93
N GLN A 566 -13.69 0.02 12.38
CA GLN A 566 -12.88 -0.22 13.55
C GLN A 566 -12.98 1.00 14.46
N LYS A 567 -13.31 0.74 15.72
CA LYS A 567 -13.24 1.74 16.79
C LYS A 567 -12.17 1.33 17.75
N SER A 568 -11.20 2.20 18.00
CA SER A 568 -10.19 1.96 19.02
C SER A 568 -10.19 3.06 20.05
N THR A 569 -10.12 2.65 21.32
CA THR A 569 -9.91 3.54 22.47
C THR A 569 -8.60 3.20 23.09
N THR A 570 -7.77 4.21 23.29
CA THR A 570 -6.40 4.08 23.80
C THR A 570 -6.23 4.86 25.09
N ALA A 571 -5.52 4.26 26.04
CA ALA A 571 -4.95 4.95 27.20
C ALA A 571 -3.46 4.63 27.28
N LEU A 572 -2.63 5.66 27.47
CA LEU A 572 -1.18 5.54 27.53
C LEU A 572 -0.63 6.38 28.68
N GLY A 573 0.34 5.82 29.41
CA GLY A 573 1.19 6.52 30.36
C GLY A 573 2.67 6.29 30.00
N ALA A 574 3.48 7.34 30.07
CA ALA A 574 4.91 7.24 29.85
C ALA A 574 5.67 8.15 30.83
N VAL A 575 6.89 7.77 31.15
CA VAL A 575 7.81 8.58 31.93
C VAL A 575 9.21 8.53 31.35
N GLN A 576 9.80 9.69 31.17
CA GLN A 576 11.21 9.85 30.86
C GLN A 576 11.90 10.48 32.07
N SER A 577 12.96 9.87 32.52
CA SER A 577 13.68 10.28 33.75
C SER A 577 15.17 10.45 33.45
N HIS A 578 15.71 11.53 33.95
CA HIS A 578 17.12 11.87 33.86
C HIS A 578 17.73 11.75 35.26
N PHE A 579 18.67 10.86 35.44
CA PHE A 579 19.36 10.57 36.68
C PHE A 579 20.85 10.91 36.58
N LEU A 580 21.53 10.98 37.74
CA LEU A 580 22.98 11.10 37.81
C LEU A 580 23.54 12.31 37.06
N ALA A 581 22.91 13.46 37.23
CA ALA A 581 23.22 14.70 36.46
C ALA A 581 23.15 14.47 34.96
N ASP A 582 22.06 13.91 34.46
CA ASP A 582 21.74 13.59 33.06
C ASP A 582 22.63 12.50 32.43
N ARG A 583 23.41 11.76 33.24
CA ARG A 583 24.24 10.66 32.69
C ARG A 583 23.41 9.41 32.37
N LEU A 584 22.29 9.18 33.07
CA LEU A 584 21.41 8.08 32.78
C LEU A 584 20.02 8.62 32.47
N VAL A 585 19.56 8.35 31.24
CA VAL A 585 18.21 8.67 30.79
C VAL A 585 17.44 7.36 30.64
N THR A 586 16.29 7.25 31.30
CA THR A 586 15.41 6.09 31.15
C THR A 586 14.05 6.51 30.61
N THR A 587 13.44 5.64 29.82
CA THR A 587 12.10 5.84 29.27
C THR A 587 11.29 4.58 29.53
N PHE A 588 10.14 4.72 30.20
CA PHE A 588 9.17 3.66 30.37
C PHE A 588 7.82 4.11 29.84
N GLY A 589 7.10 3.22 29.21
CA GLY A 589 5.77 3.49 28.72
C GLY A 589 4.91 2.24 28.77
N TYR A 590 3.66 2.44 29.09
CA TYR A 590 2.64 1.41 29.10
C TYR A 590 1.38 1.90 28.42
N ARG A 591 0.77 1.06 27.60
CA ARG A 591 -0.38 1.39 26.80
C ARG A 591 -1.40 0.26 26.81
N GLN A 592 -2.67 0.63 26.90
CA GLN A 592 -3.82 -0.23 26.70
C GLN A 592 -4.62 0.26 25.51
N ASP A 593 -4.98 -0.66 24.63
CA ASP A 593 -5.85 -0.42 23.48
C ASP A 593 -7.04 -1.37 23.55
N LYS A 594 -8.26 -0.83 23.49
CA LYS A 594 -9.48 -1.58 23.23
C LYS A 594 -9.91 -1.35 21.79
N VAL A 595 -10.15 -2.42 21.07
CA VAL A 595 -10.52 -2.38 19.65
C VAL A 595 -11.82 -3.15 19.47
N ASP A 596 -12.79 -2.48 18.90
CA ASP A 596 -14.03 -3.05 18.40
C ASP A 596 -13.95 -3.09 16.86
N VAL A 597 -13.99 -4.28 16.30
CA VAL A 597 -14.01 -4.54 14.86
C VAL A 597 -15.42 -4.91 14.47
N ILE A 598 -15.99 -4.19 13.52
CA ILE A 598 -17.35 -4.33 13.04
C ILE A 598 -17.29 -4.74 11.57
N GLU A 599 -17.70 -5.97 11.28
CA GLU A 599 -17.82 -6.47 9.91
C GLU A 599 -19.15 -5.99 9.34
N LEU A 600 -19.09 -5.24 8.23
CA LEU A 600 -20.26 -4.74 7.54
C LEU A 600 -20.69 -5.73 6.44
N GLY A 601 -21.98 -5.90 6.27
CA GLY A 601 -22.56 -6.69 5.20
C GLY A 601 -22.56 -5.98 3.86
N PHE A 602 -23.12 -6.67 2.87
CA PHE A 602 -23.41 -6.12 1.55
C PHE A 602 -24.89 -6.32 1.25
N TYR A 603 -25.49 -5.37 0.56
CA TYR A 603 -26.76 -5.57 -0.11
C TYR A 603 -26.53 -5.60 -1.62
N ASN A 604 -27.30 -6.42 -2.31
CA ASN A 604 -27.23 -6.54 -3.76
C ASN A 604 -28.18 -5.55 -4.42
N ASP A 605 -27.63 -4.52 -5.02
CA ASP A 605 -28.37 -3.61 -5.88
C ASP A 605 -28.57 -4.28 -7.26
N PRO A 606 -29.79 -4.34 -7.77
CA PRO A 606 -30.09 -5.04 -9.02
C PRO A 606 -29.40 -4.43 -10.25
N VAL A 607 -28.97 -3.18 -10.17
CA VAL A 607 -28.33 -2.45 -11.30
C VAL A 607 -26.81 -2.47 -11.20
N ILE A 608 -26.29 -2.18 -10.01
CA ILE A 608 -24.85 -1.99 -9.81
C ILE A 608 -24.15 -3.16 -9.10
N GLY A 609 -24.87 -4.16 -8.58
CA GLY A 609 -24.33 -5.29 -7.83
C GLY A 609 -24.12 -4.98 -6.35
N ASP A 610 -23.14 -5.64 -5.70
CA ASP A 610 -22.90 -5.49 -4.28
C ASP A 610 -22.49 -4.07 -3.87
N VAL A 611 -23.17 -3.56 -2.85
CA VAL A 611 -22.86 -2.29 -2.18
C VAL A 611 -22.70 -2.55 -0.69
N VAL A 612 -21.70 -1.93 -0.07
CA VAL A 612 -21.46 -2.07 1.38
C VAL A 612 -22.66 -1.51 2.15
N ASP A 613 -23.25 -2.36 3.00
CA ASP A 613 -24.38 -1.98 3.87
C ASP A 613 -23.83 -1.37 5.17
N ARG A 614 -24.04 -0.08 5.36
CA ARG A 614 -23.64 0.62 6.59
C ARG A 614 -24.63 0.42 7.75
N ASP A 615 -25.71 -0.37 7.55
CA ASP A 615 -26.64 -0.73 8.62
C ASP A 615 -25.98 -1.69 9.62
N ARG A 616 -25.61 -1.15 10.77
CA ARG A 616 -24.94 -1.90 11.84
C ARG A 616 -25.84 -2.95 12.51
N SER A 617 -27.15 -2.91 12.31
CA SER A 617 -28.06 -3.91 12.90
C SER A 617 -27.80 -5.32 12.38
N LYS A 618 -27.20 -5.45 11.18
CA LYS A 618 -26.83 -6.71 10.54
C LYS A 618 -25.36 -7.05 10.67
N SER A 619 -24.59 -6.24 11.38
CA SER A 619 -23.13 -6.37 11.47
C SER A 619 -22.71 -7.28 12.62
N LYS A 620 -21.53 -7.90 12.46
CA LYS A 620 -20.89 -8.69 13.51
C LYS A 620 -19.81 -7.85 14.16
N THR A 621 -19.87 -7.71 15.48
CA THR A 621 -18.85 -6.99 16.24
C THR A 621 -17.96 -7.95 17.03
N THR A 622 -16.65 -7.76 16.96
CA THR A 622 -15.66 -8.48 17.76
C THR A 622 -14.79 -7.48 18.51
N SER A 623 -14.68 -7.65 19.81
CA SER A 623 -13.89 -6.79 20.69
C SER A 623 -12.61 -7.49 21.13
N THR A 624 -11.51 -6.76 21.17
CA THR A 624 -10.24 -7.22 21.73
C THR A 624 -9.59 -6.12 22.56
N THR A 625 -8.83 -6.51 23.57
CA THR A 625 -8.03 -5.58 24.38
C THR A 625 -6.59 -6.03 24.35
N GLY A 626 -5.68 -5.11 24.11
CA GLY A 626 -4.25 -5.35 24.06
C GLY A 626 -3.49 -4.46 25.01
N PHE A 627 -2.37 -4.99 25.49
CA PHE A 627 -1.43 -4.28 26.35
C PHE A 627 -0.05 -4.32 25.72
N THR A 628 0.60 -3.17 25.68
CA THR A 628 1.92 -3.03 25.09
C THR A 628 2.78 -2.13 25.96
N GLY A 629 4.09 -2.32 25.91
CA GLY A 629 5.01 -1.55 26.72
C GLY A 629 6.35 -1.32 26.04
N THR A 630 7.06 -0.34 26.56
CA THR A 630 8.43 -0.04 26.20
C THR A 630 9.26 0.28 27.43
N ALA A 631 10.52 -0.14 27.40
CA ALA A 631 11.53 0.20 28.39
C ALA A 631 12.84 0.51 27.66
N GLY A 632 13.39 1.69 27.86
CA GLY A 632 14.61 2.14 27.23
C GLY A 632 15.55 2.82 28.19
N ALA A 633 16.85 2.75 27.93
CA ALA A 633 17.88 3.42 28.70
C ALA A 633 18.99 3.96 27.78
N VAL A 634 19.47 5.13 28.10
CA VAL A 634 20.66 5.75 27.49
C VAL A 634 21.63 6.10 28.63
N LEU A 635 22.85 5.53 28.57
CA LEU A 635 23.92 5.84 29.50
C LEU A 635 24.98 6.66 28.79
N HIS A 636 25.10 7.92 29.13
CA HIS A 636 26.18 8.82 28.67
C HIS A 636 27.48 8.49 29.41
N VAL A 637 28.27 7.56 28.84
CA VAL A 637 29.56 7.14 29.44
C VAL A 637 30.52 8.31 29.40
N PHE A 638 30.59 8.97 28.25
CA PHE A 638 31.37 10.19 28.02
C PHE A 638 30.47 11.26 27.36
N LYS A 639 30.90 12.49 27.33
CA LYS A 639 30.15 13.56 26.64
C LYS A 639 29.96 13.27 25.15
N TRP A 640 30.84 12.45 24.57
CA TRP A 640 30.85 12.10 23.14
C TRP A 640 30.40 10.66 22.84
N MET A 641 30.13 9.81 23.87
CA MET A 641 29.76 8.41 23.69
C MET A 641 28.65 8.00 24.65
N SER A 642 27.64 7.32 24.13
CA SER A 642 26.51 6.79 24.90
C SER A 642 26.23 5.34 24.55
N LEU A 643 25.85 4.54 25.54
CA LEU A 643 25.29 3.20 25.35
C LEU A 643 23.77 3.31 25.35
N VAL A 644 23.14 2.59 24.45
CA VAL A 644 21.67 2.58 24.31
C VAL A 644 21.13 1.15 24.40
N ALA A 645 20.03 0.99 25.10
CA ALA A 645 19.28 -0.26 25.16
C ALA A 645 17.79 0.06 25.14
N ASN A 646 17.02 -0.67 24.35
CA ASN A 646 15.58 -0.53 24.26
C ASN A 646 14.92 -1.89 24.09
N ARG A 647 13.79 -2.08 24.74
CA ARG A 647 12.90 -3.22 24.53
C ARG A 647 11.48 -2.71 24.46
N SER A 648 10.78 -3.09 23.42
CA SER A 648 9.40 -2.64 23.18
C SER A 648 8.56 -3.74 22.58
N SER A 649 7.26 -3.62 22.77
CA SER A 649 6.26 -4.48 22.16
C SER A 649 5.24 -3.66 21.41
N ASN A 650 4.57 -4.28 20.46
CA ASN A 650 3.37 -3.75 19.83
C ASN A 650 2.36 -4.87 19.57
N GLN A 651 1.17 -4.49 19.20
CA GLN A 651 0.10 -5.40 18.82
C GLN A 651 -0.48 -4.94 17.49
N GLY A 652 -0.65 -5.88 16.55
CA GLY A 652 -1.37 -5.64 15.31
C GLY A 652 -2.87 -5.48 15.57
N VAL A 653 -3.59 -5.03 14.57
CA VAL A 653 -5.05 -4.96 14.61
C VAL A 653 -5.61 -6.30 14.14
N PRO A 654 -6.65 -6.86 14.80
CA PRO A 654 -7.36 -8.02 14.28
C PRO A 654 -7.93 -7.70 12.89
N SER A 655 -7.86 -8.66 11.98
CA SER A 655 -8.45 -8.50 10.67
C SER A 655 -9.94 -8.74 10.72
N PHE A 656 -10.74 -7.82 10.20
CA PHE A 656 -12.19 -8.02 10.03
C PHE A 656 -12.55 -8.82 8.76
N VAL A 657 -11.56 -9.14 7.93
CA VAL A 657 -11.76 -9.83 6.64
C VAL A 657 -11.23 -11.27 6.67
N ARG A 658 -10.45 -11.64 7.70
CA ARG A 658 -9.71 -12.90 7.72
C ARG A 658 -10.14 -13.79 8.87
N THR A 659 -10.54 -15.00 8.56
CA THR A 659 -10.86 -16.03 9.55
C THR A 659 -9.72 -17.04 9.68
N THR A 660 -9.54 -17.56 10.88
CA THR A 660 -8.50 -18.56 11.16
C THR A 660 -8.94 -19.97 10.75
N PHE A 661 -7.97 -20.79 10.45
CA PHE A 661 -8.11 -22.21 10.22
C PHE A 661 -8.19 -22.96 11.58
N PRO A 662 -9.05 -24.00 11.77
CA PRO A 662 -10.15 -24.47 10.89
C PRO A 662 -11.51 -23.87 11.25
N LYS A 663 -11.60 -23.06 12.29
CA LYS A 663 -12.86 -22.73 12.96
C LYS A 663 -13.60 -21.48 12.43
N GLY A 664 -13.06 -20.79 11.42
CA GLY A 664 -13.73 -19.60 10.88
C GLY A 664 -13.86 -18.43 11.88
N GLN A 665 -13.04 -18.38 12.92
CA GLN A 665 -12.97 -17.26 13.85
C GLN A 665 -12.08 -16.16 13.27
N LEU A 666 -12.34 -14.91 13.63
CA LEU A 666 -11.46 -13.82 13.23
C LEU A 666 -10.02 -14.10 13.68
N ALA A 667 -9.09 -13.86 12.78
CA ALA A 667 -7.68 -14.06 13.07
C ALA A 667 -7.24 -13.15 14.22
N PRO A 668 -6.52 -13.68 15.24
CA PRO A 668 -6.06 -12.86 16.35
C PRO A 668 -5.09 -11.78 15.88
N ALA A 669 -4.97 -10.74 16.65
CA ALA A 669 -3.96 -9.70 16.44
C ALA A 669 -2.55 -10.27 16.58
N SER A 670 -1.65 -9.95 15.63
CA SER A 670 -0.24 -10.30 15.77
C SER A 670 0.40 -9.52 16.93
N LYS A 671 1.44 -10.12 17.56
CA LYS A 671 2.22 -9.49 18.62
C LYS A 671 3.67 -9.39 18.19
N GLY A 672 4.21 -8.18 18.26
CA GLY A 672 5.61 -7.90 18.01
C GLY A 672 6.37 -7.59 19.29
N ILE A 673 7.60 -8.10 19.40
CA ILE A 673 8.55 -7.75 20.47
C ILE A 673 9.89 -7.46 19.80
N GLY A 674 10.48 -6.30 20.13
CA GLY A 674 11.80 -5.89 19.64
C GLY A 674 12.74 -5.51 20.77
N SER A 675 14.01 -5.75 20.56
CA SER A 675 15.10 -5.30 21.42
C SER A 675 16.21 -4.71 20.56
N ASP A 676 16.70 -3.54 20.96
CA ASP A 676 17.80 -2.83 20.32
C ASP A 676 18.90 -2.58 21.36
N TYR A 677 20.16 -2.82 20.98
CA TYR A 677 21.34 -2.55 21.79
C TYR A 677 22.36 -1.83 20.92
N GLY A 678 22.94 -0.75 21.42
CA GLY A 678 23.82 0.02 20.56
C GLY A 678 24.73 0.98 21.29
N VAL A 679 25.53 1.64 20.48
CA VAL A 679 26.43 2.71 20.88
C VAL A 679 26.22 3.91 19.95
N SER A 680 26.19 5.11 20.54
CA SER A 680 26.13 6.35 19.77
C SER A 680 27.30 7.25 20.11
N PHE A 681 27.78 7.97 19.10
CA PHE A 681 28.87 8.92 19.19
C PHE A 681 28.40 10.29 18.72
N ASP A 682 28.76 11.30 19.47
CA ASP A 682 28.52 12.71 19.16
C ASP A 682 29.82 13.46 19.34
N VAL A 683 30.50 13.73 18.25
CA VAL A 683 31.82 14.35 18.25
C VAL A 683 31.87 15.62 17.41
N LEU A 684 32.96 16.34 17.46
CA LEU A 684 33.18 17.62 16.76
C LEU A 684 32.11 18.67 17.10
N GLY A 685 31.65 18.70 18.38
CA GLY A 685 30.62 19.68 18.82
C GLY A 685 29.26 19.45 18.16
N GLY A 686 28.87 18.19 17.95
CA GLY A 686 27.60 17.81 17.34
C GLY A 686 27.60 17.81 15.81
N ARG A 687 28.75 18.12 15.16
CA ARG A 687 28.83 18.07 13.69
C ARG A 687 28.95 16.68 13.11
N LEU A 688 29.38 15.70 13.90
CA LEU A 688 29.46 14.30 13.49
C LEU A 688 28.74 13.43 14.51
N ASN A 689 27.73 12.74 14.03
CA ASN A 689 26.94 11.79 14.80
C ASN A 689 27.01 10.42 14.15
N ALA A 690 27.33 9.39 14.96
CA ALA A 690 27.28 8.01 14.51
C ALA A 690 26.49 7.17 15.50
N LYS A 691 25.68 6.24 15.02
CA LYS A 691 24.93 5.28 15.85
C LYS A 691 25.05 3.90 15.25
N PHE A 692 25.43 2.93 16.07
CA PHE A 692 25.48 1.50 15.72
C PHE A 692 24.51 0.76 16.61
N VAL A 693 23.68 -0.09 16.02
CA VAL A 693 22.65 -0.83 16.73
C VAL A 693 22.63 -2.28 16.24
N TYR A 694 22.63 -3.21 17.17
CA TYR A 694 22.19 -4.58 16.98
C TYR A 694 20.72 -4.67 17.37
N PHE A 695 19.90 -5.27 16.51
CA PHE A 695 18.48 -5.45 16.77
C PHE A 695 18.07 -6.93 16.70
N SER A 696 17.01 -7.26 17.45
CA SER A 696 16.31 -8.53 17.34
C SER A 696 14.81 -8.28 17.54
N SER A 697 14.02 -8.63 16.54
CA SER A 697 12.56 -8.48 16.57
C SER A 697 11.90 -9.81 16.26
N THR A 698 10.78 -10.09 16.94
CA THR A 698 9.93 -11.25 16.69
C THR A 698 8.50 -10.78 16.50
N GLU A 699 7.80 -11.39 15.56
CA GLU A 699 6.36 -11.23 15.37
C GLU A 699 5.71 -12.60 15.47
N GLN A 700 4.70 -12.73 16.34
CA GLN A 700 3.92 -13.94 16.53
C GLN A 700 2.51 -13.77 15.96
N GLY A 701 1.98 -14.82 15.35
CA GLY A 701 0.61 -14.83 14.86
C GLY A 701 0.37 -13.94 13.64
N ARG A 702 1.40 -13.68 12.83
CA ARG A 702 1.23 -12.97 11.56
C ARG A 702 0.34 -13.76 10.63
N ILE A 703 -0.73 -13.15 10.14
CA ILE A 703 -1.65 -13.77 9.20
C ILE A 703 -0.95 -13.96 7.86
N THR A 704 -1.02 -15.17 7.32
CA THR A 704 -0.54 -15.51 5.98
C THR A 704 -1.65 -16.18 5.18
N THR A 705 -1.79 -15.77 3.93
CA THR A 705 -2.73 -16.39 2.96
C THR A 705 -1.99 -17.17 1.90
N ASN A 706 -0.68 -17.01 1.81
CA ASN A 706 0.13 -17.59 0.75
C ASN A 706 0.39 -19.06 1.00
N GLY A 707 0.15 -19.88 -0.01
CA GLY A 707 0.41 -21.32 -0.01
C GLY A 707 -0.68 -22.19 0.64
N LEU A 708 -1.63 -21.60 1.37
CA LEU A 708 -2.69 -22.34 2.05
C LEU A 708 -3.99 -22.43 1.26
N ALA A 709 -4.20 -21.54 0.29
CA ALA A 709 -5.36 -21.60 -0.60
C ALA A 709 -5.47 -22.93 -1.38
N GLY A 710 -4.36 -23.63 -1.55
CA GLY A 710 -4.33 -24.96 -2.16
C GLY A 710 -4.76 -26.10 -1.24
N ALA A 711 -4.78 -25.91 0.09
CA ALA A 711 -5.14 -27.01 1.00
C ALA A 711 -6.63 -27.40 0.90
N PRO A 712 -7.59 -26.45 0.98
CA PRO A 712 -8.99 -26.75 0.70
C PRO A 712 -9.21 -27.32 -0.70
N ALA A 713 -8.56 -26.78 -1.73
CA ALA A 713 -8.68 -27.26 -3.09
C ALA A 713 -8.15 -28.68 -3.28
N ARG A 714 -7.13 -29.09 -2.52
CA ARG A 714 -6.65 -30.50 -2.54
C ARG A 714 -7.66 -31.43 -1.92
N ASN A 715 -8.25 -31.04 -0.78
CA ASN A 715 -9.31 -31.84 -0.16
C ASN A 715 -10.52 -31.94 -1.07
N THR A 716 -10.93 -30.87 -1.72
CA THR A 716 -11.99 -30.89 -2.72
C THR A 716 -11.68 -31.89 -3.83
N ARG A 717 -10.48 -31.90 -4.39
CA ARG A 717 -10.07 -32.84 -5.44
C ARG A 717 -10.12 -34.29 -4.97
N VAL A 718 -9.72 -34.59 -3.73
CA VAL A 718 -9.81 -35.94 -3.17
C VAL A 718 -11.27 -36.37 -3.02
N MET A 719 -12.12 -35.46 -2.52
CA MET A 719 -13.56 -35.73 -2.38
C MET A 719 -14.26 -35.88 -3.73
N ASP A 720 -13.90 -35.06 -4.72
CA ASP A 720 -14.44 -35.12 -6.08
C ASP A 720 -14.02 -36.44 -6.76
N ALA A 721 -12.77 -36.86 -6.57
CA ALA A 721 -12.29 -38.13 -7.07
C ALA A 721 -13.05 -39.33 -6.41
N PHE A 722 -13.28 -39.24 -5.10
CA PHE A 722 -14.06 -40.22 -4.36
C PHE A 722 -15.53 -40.26 -4.82
N ALA A 723 -16.14 -39.13 -5.02
CA ALA A 723 -17.48 -38.97 -5.61
C ALA A 723 -17.54 -39.60 -7.01
N GLY A 724 -16.52 -39.36 -7.84
CA GLY A 724 -16.38 -39.95 -9.17
C GLY A 724 -16.29 -41.46 -9.13
N VAL A 725 -15.55 -42.05 -8.17
CA VAL A 725 -15.47 -43.51 -7.98
C VAL A 725 -16.82 -44.10 -7.56
N LEU A 726 -17.54 -43.42 -6.64
CA LEU A 726 -18.87 -43.92 -6.21
C LEU A 726 -19.86 -43.91 -7.36
N THR A 727 -19.95 -42.79 -8.09
CA THR A 727 -20.88 -42.68 -9.24
C THR A 727 -20.49 -43.62 -10.38
N GLY A 728 -19.21 -43.80 -10.65
CA GLY A 728 -18.68 -44.75 -11.63
C GLY A 728 -19.00 -46.21 -11.31
N ASN A 729 -19.22 -46.57 -10.04
CA ASN A 729 -19.66 -47.91 -9.58
C ASN A 729 -21.19 -48.01 -9.35
N GLY A 730 -21.97 -47.06 -9.84
CA GLY A 730 -23.42 -47.07 -9.72
C GLY A 730 -23.97 -46.79 -8.32
N LEU A 731 -23.11 -46.33 -7.41
CA LEU A 731 -23.53 -45.93 -6.07
C LEU A 731 -24.06 -44.50 -6.08
N PRO A 732 -25.24 -44.26 -5.48
CA PRO A 732 -25.83 -42.91 -5.51
C PRO A 732 -24.99 -41.94 -4.71
N PHE A 733 -24.47 -40.89 -5.37
CA PHE A 733 -23.84 -39.75 -4.74
C PHE A 733 -24.87 -38.63 -4.61
N SER A 734 -25.35 -38.41 -3.39
CA SER A 734 -26.27 -37.30 -3.10
C SER A 734 -25.50 -36.14 -2.49
N THR A 735 -25.52 -35.00 -3.14
CA THR A 735 -24.85 -33.79 -2.65
C THR A 735 -25.35 -33.42 -1.25
N SER A 736 -26.61 -33.65 -0.93
CA SER A 736 -27.18 -33.36 0.39
C SER A 736 -26.67 -34.23 1.50
N GLN A 737 -26.38 -35.52 1.20
CA GLN A 737 -25.82 -36.45 2.18
C GLN A 737 -24.33 -36.22 2.40
N TRP A 738 -23.61 -35.87 1.38
CA TRP A 738 -22.17 -35.66 1.45
C TRP A 738 -21.78 -34.22 1.81
N GLN A 739 -22.70 -33.26 1.66
CA GLN A 739 -22.41 -31.84 1.96
C GLN A 739 -21.90 -31.62 3.40
N PRO A 740 -22.41 -32.24 4.46
CA PRO A 740 -21.86 -32.09 5.81
C PRO A 740 -20.40 -32.60 5.91
N ILE A 741 -20.12 -33.76 5.28
CA ILE A 741 -18.78 -34.34 5.24
C ILE A 741 -17.86 -33.43 4.43
N TYR A 742 -18.30 -33.03 3.23
CA TYR A 742 -17.58 -32.11 2.36
C TYR A 742 -17.25 -30.80 3.06
N SER A 743 -18.22 -30.22 3.76
CA SER A 743 -18.03 -28.97 4.53
C SER A 743 -17.09 -29.16 5.72
N ALA A 744 -17.09 -30.33 6.37
CA ALA A 744 -16.16 -30.64 7.45
C ALA A 744 -14.70 -30.75 6.97
N TYR A 745 -14.51 -31.33 5.78
CA TYR A 745 -13.17 -31.47 5.16
C TYR A 745 -12.76 -30.29 4.28
N ASN A 746 -13.66 -29.38 3.97
CA ASN A 746 -13.41 -28.15 3.22
C ASN A 746 -13.85 -26.92 4.06
N PRO A 747 -13.16 -26.68 5.16
CA PRO A 747 -13.53 -25.56 6.02
C PRO A 747 -13.43 -24.23 5.26
N PRO A 748 -14.29 -23.29 5.54
CA PRO A 748 -14.26 -21.94 4.94
C PRO A 748 -13.07 -21.16 5.49
N VAL A 749 -11.88 -21.48 5.02
CA VAL A 749 -10.65 -20.96 5.56
C VAL A 749 -10.00 -20.00 4.61
N THR A 750 -9.59 -18.89 5.15
CA THR A 750 -8.92 -17.87 4.37
C THR A 750 -7.52 -17.52 4.86
N ALA A 751 -7.16 -17.91 6.08
CA ALA A 751 -5.86 -17.57 6.64
C ALA A 751 -5.33 -18.57 7.66
N ALA A 752 -4.02 -18.70 7.73
CA ALA A 752 -3.29 -19.32 8.84
C ALA A 752 -2.28 -18.33 9.39
N SER A 753 -1.65 -18.70 10.50
CA SER A 753 -0.64 -17.84 11.09
C SER A 753 0.79 -18.30 10.77
N SER A 754 1.73 -17.43 10.94
CA SER A 754 3.16 -17.69 10.96
C SER A 754 3.82 -16.77 11.97
N ASP A 755 4.94 -17.23 12.52
CA ASP A 755 5.83 -16.37 13.29
C ASP A 755 6.97 -15.89 12.41
N SER A 756 7.52 -14.73 12.71
CA SER A 756 8.72 -14.24 12.06
C SER A 756 9.76 -13.77 13.06
N GLN A 757 11.01 -13.87 12.70
CA GLN A 757 12.14 -13.36 13.45
C GLN A 757 13.06 -12.60 12.52
N SER A 758 13.46 -11.41 12.94
CA SER A 758 14.37 -10.53 12.24
C SER A 758 15.52 -10.13 13.18
N LYS A 759 16.75 -10.28 12.74
CA LYS A 759 17.96 -9.88 13.48
C LYS A 759 18.92 -9.16 12.54
N GLY A 760 19.70 -8.24 13.07
CA GLY A 760 20.66 -7.58 12.21
C GLY A 760 21.37 -6.43 12.88
N TYR A 761 22.08 -5.67 12.03
CA TYR A 761 22.87 -4.52 12.42
C TYR A 761 22.46 -3.31 11.60
N GLU A 762 22.47 -2.15 12.25
CA GLU A 762 22.23 -0.85 11.64
C GLU A 762 23.34 0.10 12.04
N ALA A 763 23.91 0.80 11.07
CA ALA A 763 24.89 1.84 11.31
C ALA A 763 24.52 3.10 10.51
N ARG A 764 24.46 4.23 11.18
CA ARG A 764 24.24 5.53 10.55
C ARG A 764 25.32 6.49 10.97
N LEU A 765 25.86 7.18 9.99
CA LEU A 765 26.76 8.32 10.16
C LEU A 765 26.12 9.54 9.52
N THR A 766 26.02 10.63 10.27
CA THR A 766 25.60 11.95 9.78
C THR A 766 26.68 12.95 10.14
N ALA A 767 27.24 13.65 9.14
CA ALA A 767 28.26 14.65 9.35
C ALA A 767 27.96 15.96 8.61
N ASN A 768 27.88 17.05 9.35
CA ASN A 768 27.83 18.42 8.83
C ASN A 768 29.19 19.08 9.00
N LEU A 769 30.18 18.66 8.17
CA LEU A 769 31.58 19.02 8.35
C LEU A 769 31.83 20.52 8.13
N THR A 770 31.16 21.08 7.13
CA THR A 770 31.14 22.53 6.85
C THR A 770 29.70 22.97 6.51
N ARG A 771 29.53 24.25 6.23
CA ARG A 771 28.23 24.77 5.72
C ARG A 771 27.85 24.15 4.38
N ASN A 772 28.84 23.81 3.56
CA ASN A 772 28.66 23.35 2.19
C ASN A 772 28.98 21.84 1.98
N TRP A 773 29.48 21.15 3.01
CA TRP A 773 29.82 19.74 2.90
C TRP A 773 29.16 18.94 4.01
N ARG A 774 28.23 18.09 3.59
CA ARG A 774 27.47 17.21 4.45
C ARG A 774 27.60 15.77 3.94
N LEU A 775 27.57 14.83 4.86
CA LEU A 775 27.65 13.41 4.57
C LEU A 775 26.62 12.65 5.38
N VAL A 776 25.91 11.74 4.72
CA VAL A 776 25.14 10.66 5.37
C VAL A 776 25.63 9.34 4.80
N ALA A 777 25.96 8.41 5.69
CA ALA A 777 26.26 7.04 5.33
C ALA A 777 25.40 6.11 6.19
N ASN A 778 24.73 5.17 5.54
CA ASN A 778 23.88 4.17 6.17
C ASN A 778 24.36 2.78 5.77
N TYR A 779 24.43 1.89 6.72
CA TYR A 779 24.66 0.47 6.51
C TYR A 779 23.64 -0.33 7.28
N SER A 780 23.07 -1.35 6.66
CA SER A 780 22.17 -2.24 7.34
C SER A 780 22.30 -3.67 6.83
N TYR A 781 22.11 -4.60 7.74
CA TYR A 781 22.03 -6.04 7.46
C TYR A 781 20.87 -6.63 8.23
N THR A 782 20.07 -7.44 7.57
CA THR A 782 18.92 -8.13 8.18
C THR A 782 18.91 -9.59 7.77
N ASP A 783 18.84 -10.46 8.77
CA ASP A 783 18.48 -11.87 8.63
C ASP A 783 17.02 -12.03 9.06
N PHE A 784 16.17 -12.40 8.10
CA PHE A 784 14.73 -12.55 8.30
C PHE A 784 14.29 -13.98 8.03
N ILE A 785 13.72 -14.63 9.04
CA ILE A 785 13.20 -16.00 8.94
C ILE A 785 11.74 -16.07 9.35
N ARG A 786 10.98 -16.91 8.66
CA ARG A 786 9.63 -17.31 9.05
C ARG A 786 9.64 -18.68 9.71
N LYS A 787 8.86 -18.82 10.78
CA LYS A 787 8.71 -20.05 11.55
C LYS A 787 7.23 -20.37 11.72
N ASN A 788 6.91 -21.59 12.09
CA ASN A 788 5.54 -22.03 12.40
C ASN A 788 4.54 -21.69 11.30
N VAL A 789 4.95 -21.77 10.04
CA VAL A 789 4.11 -21.39 8.89
C VAL A 789 2.96 -22.37 8.74
N GLY A 790 1.73 -21.90 9.02
CA GLY A 790 0.53 -22.72 8.92
C GLY A 790 0.47 -23.85 9.94
N ALA A 791 0.98 -23.63 11.16
CA ALA A 791 0.97 -24.64 12.23
C ALA A 791 -0.44 -25.18 12.49
N GLU A 792 -1.46 -24.34 12.42
CA GLU A 792 -2.86 -24.73 12.60
C GLU A 792 -3.33 -25.69 11.49
N VAL A 793 -2.81 -25.52 10.27
CA VAL A 793 -3.10 -26.40 9.13
C VAL A 793 -2.39 -27.75 9.32
N ALA A 794 -1.12 -27.71 9.71
CA ALA A 794 -0.37 -28.93 10.01
C ALA A 794 -1.05 -29.75 11.12
N GLN A 795 -1.48 -29.08 12.18
CA GLN A 795 -2.22 -29.71 13.29
C GLN A 795 -3.54 -30.33 12.81
N TRP A 796 -4.27 -29.66 11.93
CA TRP A 796 -5.53 -30.17 11.42
C TRP A 796 -5.34 -31.40 10.54
N TYR A 797 -4.25 -31.50 9.78
CA TYR A 797 -3.88 -32.70 9.02
C TYR A 797 -3.22 -33.78 9.88
N GLY A 798 -3.04 -33.57 11.20
CA GLY A 798 -2.33 -34.50 12.07
C GLY A 798 -0.82 -34.58 11.77
N LEU A 799 -0.27 -33.59 11.09
CA LEU A 799 1.17 -33.48 10.86
C LEU A 799 1.84 -32.89 12.13
N LYS A 800 2.99 -33.49 12.52
CA LYS A 800 3.79 -33.03 13.65
C LYS A 800 4.78 -31.95 13.27
#